data_f0ad1b3c045ce00ecfc365083a91df7b
#
_entry.id   f0ad1b3c045ce00ecfc365083a91df7b
#
_cell.length_a   1.000
_cell.length_b   1.000
_cell.length_c   1.000
_cell.angle_alpha   90.00
_cell.angle_beta   90.00
_cell.angle_gamma   90.00
#
_symmetry.space_group_name_H-M   'P 1'
#
loop_
_entity.id
_entity.type
_entity.pdbx_description
1 polymer ?
#
loop_
_entity_poly.entity_id
_entity_poly.type
_entity_poly.pdbx_seq_one_letter_code
_entity_poly.pdbx_strand_id
1 'polypeptide(L)'
;MYRLAWIFIGLIVSASAWSNREQNWSKVINRATDSIVTIRVDAVRAFDTGGNKSSQATGFVVDAKRGIVLTNRHVVQPGPVVAEALFSNREEIALKPIYRDPVHDFGFFQYDPADLKFITPKSLPIKPEEAVVGREIRVVGNDAGEQLSILAGTLARTDRQAPFYGRGRYNDFNTFYYQSASGVSGGSSGSPVLDIKGNVIALNAGGSVKAASSFFLPLQRVKRALKLIQHGKNITRGTLQTTFDYKPYDEVRRLGLRAEMEAELRKINHGIGLLVVRRSLPGSNAHKVLQSGDILVKGGESVEKLKWLKRYDELESLLDNNVNQLITLLIERNGVSLEVKVKVDDLHKITPEKYLTFGQSILHDLSYQQARHINSSVEGVYVAQPGYMLSAAGVPRRAIIKSINNQETKNITDVENVISTLFDRQEVSLRYSTFNEPHRIQVAVMRMDRKWFPLRKCYRDDSIGKWPCEVLRENSGKIVVDKAEVRFIEYSDQRANRLSSSIVSVKFDIPYHVDGISEAHYAGAGLIVDKKVGLVLVDRNTVPTTLGDVSVTFAGALDISAKVVFIHPLHNLAFIQYDPELLGNAEIDEIELREKELSVGDDIWLVALKDAQQLLVKKTKISAVDSLKFPIPQIPVFRESNLDAISLHNPPASIGGVLSDEKGAVLAAWLSFSYGAGSEAKQFEWGVSAEIIKELVDQWRCCKEFKTRSLEVQLSALSISQARKLGLSDAWTERFQHSKGKRQVLVISRRVAGSDAENKLREGDLMLAIDGQLVRNYRDVEKAAQKERLMITVSRLGKQLDIHVDTRDVSSLNTDKILLWAGALIQVPHRELALQRGLKPQGVYVSYVFHGSPANRSGLSAMLRIVEINGEKVETIDHFKGQIDKYKNDDFLQVKVLDLLSRESLISVKNIQYYWPDREIYRINNEWQSSDKFIEPGVK
;
A
#
# COMPACT_ATOMS: atom_id res chain seq x y z
N MET A 1 -16.96 -67.75 -34.25
CA MET A 1 -17.73 -67.38 -33.07
C MET A 1 -16.88 -67.33 -31.78
N TYR A 2 -15.93 -68.18 -31.51
CA TYR A 2 -15.15 -68.17 -30.28
C TYR A 2 -14.20 -66.94 -30.12
N ARG A 3 -13.69 -66.32 -31.16
CA ARG A 3 -12.84 -65.13 -31.06
C ARG A 3 -13.60 -63.81 -30.75
N LEU A 4 -14.86 -63.69 -31.13
CA LEU A 4 -15.71 -62.55 -30.79
C LEU A 4 -16.17 -62.54 -29.32
N ALA A 5 -16.44 -63.75 -28.77
CA ALA A 5 -16.84 -63.93 -27.37
C ALA A 5 -15.73 -63.45 -26.37
N TRP A 6 -14.44 -63.68 -26.67
CA TRP A 6 -13.33 -63.29 -25.84
C TRP A 6 -13.12 -61.76 -25.89
N ILE A 7 -13.39 -61.10 -27.02
CA ILE A 7 -13.33 -59.65 -27.13
C ILE A 7 -14.46 -58.97 -26.35
N PHE A 8 -15.68 -59.53 -26.35
CA PHE A 8 -16.82 -59.04 -25.57
C PHE A 8 -16.64 -59.25 -24.06
N ILE A 9 -16.09 -60.37 -23.63
CA ILE A 9 -15.78 -60.62 -22.21
C ILE A 9 -14.64 -59.69 -21.75
N GLY A 10 -13.61 -59.45 -22.55
CA GLY A 10 -12.56 -58.50 -22.29
C GLY A 10 -13.06 -57.06 -22.15
N LEU A 11 -14.03 -56.65 -22.99
CA LEU A 11 -14.65 -55.30 -22.93
C LEU A 11 -15.58 -55.15 -21.72
N ILE A 12 -16.33 -56.20 -21.33
CA ILE A 12 -17.20 -56.17 -20.14
C ILE A 12 -16.38 -56.17 -18.86
N VAL A 13 -15.27 -56.89 -18.79
CA VAL A 13 -14.37 -56.90 -17.62
C VAL A 13 -13.62 -55.58 -17.52
N SER A 14 -13.22 -54.97 -18.62
CA SER A 14 -12.61 -53.64 -18.61
C SER A 14 -13.62 -52.54 -18.23
N ALA A 15 -14.85 -52.56 -18.71
CA ALA A 15 -15.92 -51.64 -18.35
C ALA A 15 -16.34 -51.76 -16.87
N SER A 16 -16.42 -52.99 -16.33
CA SER A 16 -16.73 -53.20 -14.91
C SER A 16 -15.58 -52.78 -13.97
N ALA A 17 -14.33 -52.98 -14.41
CA ALA A 17 -13.15 -52.48 -13.65
C ALA A 17 -13.08 -50.97 -13.63
N TRP A 18 -13.43 -50.28 -14.72
CA TRP A 18 -13.53 -48.83 -14.80
C TRP A 18 -14.67 -48.30 -13.93
N SER A 19 -15.85 -48.84 -14.00
CA SER A 19 -17.00 -48.47 -13.18
C SER A 19 -16.71 -48.63 -11.68
N ASN A 20 -16.09 -49.72 -11.27
CA ASN A 20 -15.68 -49.94 -9.87
C ASN A 20 -14.63 -48.93 -9.39
N ARG A 21 -13.74 -48.51 -10.27
CA ARG A 21 -12.69 -47.53 -9.94
C ARG A 21 -13.28 -46.14 -9.76
N GLU A 22 -14.16 -45.68 -10.61
CA GLU A 22 -14.88 -44.40 -10.47
C GLU A 22 -15.76 -44.35 -9.22
N GLN A 23 -16.46 -45.42 -8.91
CA GLN A 23 -17.25 -45.57 -7.69
C GLN A 23 -16.38 -45.49 -6.44
N ASN A 24 -15.15 -46.02 -6.48
CA ASN A 24 -14.21 -45.94 -5.36
C ASN A 24 -13.72 -44.48 -5.15
N TRP A 25 -13.39 -43.76 -6.22
CA TRP A 25 -13.01 -42.33 -6.10
C TRP A 25 -14.17 -41.48 -5.58
N SER A 26 -15.39 -41.67 -6.05
CA SER A 26 -16.58 -40.98 -5.55
C SER A 26 -16.77 -41.18 -4.04
N LYS A 27 -16.57 -42.39 -3.54
CA LYS A 27 -16.64 -42.69 -2.10
C LYS A 27 -15.55 -41.98 -1.30
N VAL A 28 -14.31 -41.91 -1.82
CA VAL A 28 -13.18 -41.24 -1.19
C VAL A 28 -13.42 -39.75 -1.12
N ILE A 29 -13.84 -39.17 -2.23
CA ILE A 29 -14.10 -37.73 -2.32
C ILE A 29 -15.23 -37.33 -1.38
N ASN A 30 -16.38 -38.02 -1.43
CA ASN A 30 -17.51 -37.71 -0.55
C ASN A 30 -17.14 -37.79 0.94
N ARG A 31 -16.26 -38.74 1.30
CA ARG A 31 -15.78 -38.88 2.69
C ARG A 31 -14.82 -37.74 3.08
N ALA A 32 -14.01 -37.24 2.15
CA ALA A 32 -13.02 -36.21 2.42
C ALA A 32 -13.63 -34.81 2.42
N THR A 33 -14.70 -34.55 1.67
CA THR A 33 -15.33 -33.25 1.45
C THR A 33 -15.66 -32.52 2.75
N ASP A 34 -16.23 -33.18 3.74
CA ASP A 34 -16.60 -32.57 5.02
C ASP A 34 -15.38 -32.14 5.87
N SER A 35 -14.21 -32.64 5.49
CA SER A 35 -12.96 -32.32 6.19
C SER A 35 -12.07 -31.35 5.43
N ILE A 36 -12.51 -30.86 4.27
CA ILE A 36 -11.81 -29.86 3.46
C ILE A 36 -12.50 -28.51 3.64
N VAL A 37 -11.72 -27.49 3.90
CA VAL A 37 -12.23 -26.14 4.18
C VAL A 37 -11.65 -25.10 3.21
N THR A 38 -12.47 -24.12 2.88
CA THR A 38 -11.99 -22.88 2.30
C THR A 38 -11.43 -22.01 3.42
N ILE A 39 -10.18 -21.62 3.34
CA ILE A 39 -9.58 -20.69 4.28
C ILE A 39 -9.61 -19.29 3.66
N ARG A 40 -10.28 -18.36 4.33
CA ARG A 40 -10.18 -16.93 4.06
C ARG A 40 -9.20 -16.33 5.03
N VAL A 41 -8.19 -15.63 4.52
CA VAL A 41 -7.12 -15.04 5.34
C VAL A 41 -6.83 -13.61 4.93
N ASP A 42 -6.81 -12.74 5.93
CA ASP A 42 -6.40 -11.34 5.81
C ASP A 42 -5.04 -11.18 6.48
N ALA A 43 -3.99 -10.93 5.68
CA ALA A 43 -2.69 -10.51 6.18
C ALA A 43 -2.79 -9.03 6.56
N VAL A 44 -2.89 -8.76 7.85
CA VAL A 44 -3.22 -7.45 8.41
C VAL A 44 -2.08 -6.45 8.25
N ARG A 45 -0.84 -6.93 8.28
CA ARG A 45 0.38 -6.12 8.12
C ARG A 45 1.33 -6.82 7.16
N ALA A 46 2.11 -6.01 6.44
CA ALA A 46 3.23 -6.55 5.68
C ALA A 46 4.28 -7.15 6.64
N PHE A 47 4.76 -8.34 6.34
CA PHE A 47 5.74 -9.02 7.18
C PHE A 47 6.56 -10.00 6.35
N ASP A 48 7.89 -10.06 6.57
CA ASP A 48 8.84 -10.89 5.84
C ASP A 48 8.66 -10.74 4.31
N THR A 49 8.35 -11.81 3.63
CA THR A 49 8.17 -11.85 2.17
C THR A 49 6.75 -11.45 1.73
N GLY A 50 5.80 -11.36 2.67
CA GLY A 50 4.39 -11.07 2.41
C GLY A 50 4.05 -9.57 2.46
N GLY A 51 2.98 -9.19 1.74
CA GLY A 51 2.32 -7.89 1.90
C GLY A 51 0.97 -8.05 2.60
N ASN A 52 0.41 -6.95 3.06
CA ASN A 52 -0.98 -6.91 3.52
C ASN A 52 -1.94 -7.15 2.34
N LYS A 53 -2.84 -8.10 2.51
CA LYS A 53 -3.82 -8.50 1.48
C LYS A 53 -4.86 -9.46 2.05
N SER A 54 -6.03 -9.51 1.42
CA SER A 54 -7.01 -10.59 1.59
C SER A 54 -6.81 -11.66 0.53
N SER A 55 -6.95 -12.92 0.91
CA SER A 55 -6.80 -14.06 -0.01
C SER A 55 -7.62 -15.27 0.43
N GLN A 56 -7.86 -16.20 -0.50
CA GLN A 56 -8.48 -17.48 -0.24
C GLN A 56 -7.52 -18.62 -0.57
N ALA A 57 -7.65 -19.71 0.17
CA ALA A 57 -6.86 -20.91 0.01
C ALA A 57 -7.66 -22.14 0.47
N THR A 58 -7.07 -23.29 0.38
CA THR A 58 -7.63 -24.54 0.89
C THR A 58 -6.91 -24.99 2.16
N GLY A 59 -7.60 -25.68 3.03
CA GLY A 59 -7.05 -26.45 4.13
C GLY A 59 -7.85 -27.71 4.38
N PHE A 60 -7.36 -28.58 5.23
CA PHE A 60 -8.09 -29.78 5.60
C PHE A 60 -7.81 -30.21 7.03
N VAL A 61 -8.79 -30.85 7.63
CA VAL A 61 -8.75 -31.29 9.03
C VAL A 61 -7.83 -32.52 9.17
N VAL A 62 -6.77 -32.37 9.98
CA VAL A 62 -5.81 -33.44 10.30
C VAL A 62 -5.97 -33.99 11.72
N ASP A 63 -6.62 -33.23 12.60
CA ASP A 63 -7.04 -33.71 13.94
C ASP A 63 -8.40 -33.06 14.28
N ALA A 64 -9.48 -33.77 14.03
CA ALA A 64 -10.84 -33.29 14.26
C ALA A 64 -11.14 -33.08 15.76
N LYS A 65 -10.53 -33.88 16.63
CA LYS A 65 -10.73 -33.80 18.09
C LYS A 65 -10.18 -32.51 18.65
N ARG A 66 -9.03 -32.03 18.10
CA ARG A 66 -8.36 -30.77 18.52
C ARG A 66 -8.67 -29.60 17.60
N GLY A 67 -9.44 -29.81 16.53
CA GLY A 67 -9.74 -28.78 15.52
C GLY A 67 -8.53 -28.34 14.72
N ILE A 68 -7.54 -29.23 14.45
CA ILE A 68 -6.32 -28.83 13.72
C ILE A 68 -6.52 -28.96 12.21
N VAL A 69 -6.29 -27.85 11.50
CA VAL A 69 -6.33 -27.74 10.03
C VAL A 69 -4.91 -27.54 9.50
N LEU A 70 -4.53 -28.37 8.53
CA LEU A 70 -3.27 -28.25 7.78
C LEU A 70 -3.49 -27.42 6.52
N THR A 71 -2.55 -26.52 6.24
CA THR A 71 -2.46 -25.76 5.00
C THR A 71 -1.00 -25.34 4.73
N ASN A 72 -0.77 -24.51 3.71
CA ASN A 72 0.57 -23.99 3.44
C ASN A 72 1.01 -22.89 4.42
N ARG A 73 2.32 -22.72 4.60
CA ARG A 73 2.91 -21.60 5.35
C ARG A 73 2.50 -20.23 4.79
N HIS A 74 2.50 -20.09 3.47
CA HIS A 74 2.12 -18.85 2.81
C HIS A 74 0.62 -18.50 2.96
N VAL A 75 -0.21 -19.44 3.47
CA VAL A 75 -1.61 -19.22 3.89
C VAL A 75 -1.67 -18.82 5.36
N VAL A 76 -0.97 -19.56 6.26
CA VAL A 76 -0.93 -19.24 7.69
C VAL A 76 -0.22 -17.89 7.94
N GLN A 77 0.68 -17.50 7.05
CA GLN A 77 1.49 -16.27 7.07
C GLN A 77 2.46 -16.16 8.27
N PRO A 78 3.63 -15.57 8.07
CA PRO A 78 4.59 -15.32 9.16
C PRO A 78 4.19 -14.13 10.07
N GLY A 79 3.41 -13.18 9.56
CA GLY A 79 2.96 -11.98 10.26
C GLY A 79 1.55 -12.09 10.85
N PRO A 80 0.97 -10.97 11.35
CA PRO A 80 -0.38 -10.96 11.91
C PRO A 80 -1.45 -11.22 10.85
N VAL A 81 -2.39 -12.10 11.19
CA VAL A 81 -3.49 -12.50 10.31
C VAL A 81 -4.82 -12.57 11.05
N VAL A 82 -5.90 -12.38 10.30
CA VAL A 82 -7.26 -12.80 10.67
C VAL A 82 -7.66 -13.89 9.68
N ALA A 83 -8.09 -15.05 10.19
CA ALA A 83 -8.42 -16.17 9.34
C ALA A 83 -9.72 -16.84 9.76
N GLU A 84 -10.46 -17.38 8.79
CA GLU A 84 -11.72 -18.10 8.96
C GLU A 84 -11.76 -19.31 8.03
N ALA A 85 -12.32 -20.41 8.53
CA ALA A 85 -12.63 -21.59 7.73
C ALA A 85 -14.09 -21.60 7.34
N LEU A 86 -14.37 -21.86 6.07
CA LEU A 86 -15.70 -22.11 5.55
C LEU A 86 -15.79 -23.59 5.16
N PHE A 87 -16.63 -24.35 5.87
CA PHE A 87 -16.87 -25.76 5.62
C PHE A 87 -17.79 -26.02 4.41
N SER A 88 -17.92 -27.27 3.99
CA SER A 88 -18.73 -27.67 2.83
C SER A 88 -20.22 -27.30 2.98
N ASN A 89 -20.75 -27.34 4.21
CA ASN A 89 -22.12 -26.95 4.56
C ASN A 89 -22.30 -25.44 4.78
N ARG A 90 -21.27 -24.59 4.53
CA ARG A 90 -21.26 -23.14 4.71
C ARG A 90 -21.17 -22.64 6.15
N GLU A 91 -20.93 -23.50 7.13
CA GLU A 91 -20.52 -23.01 8.45
C GLU A 91 -19.18 -22.29 8.37
N GLU A 92 -19.16 -21.08 8.92
CA GLU A 92 -17.98 -20.22 9.00
C GLU A 92 -17.47 -20.19 10.45
N ILE A 93 -16.17 -20.42 10.62
CA ILE A 93 -15.55 -20.53 11.95
C ILE A 93 -14.21 -19.81 11.98
N ALA A 94 -13.91 -19.15 13.11
CA ALA A 94 -12.63 -18.49 13.30
C ALA A 94 -11.46 -19.49 13.36
N LEU A 95 -10.35 -19.14 12.71
CA LEU A 95 -9.12 -19.92 12.72
C LEU A 95 -8.02 -19.20 13.48
N LYS A 96 -7.44 -19.89 14.47
CA LYS A 96 -6.26 -19.45 15.22
C LYS A 96 -5.00 -20.07 14.58
N PRO A 97 -4.02 -19.26 14.13
CA PRO A 97 -2.73 -19.79 13.68
C PRO A 97 -1.94 -20.32 14.89
N ILE A 98 -1.58 -21.61 14.87
CA ILE A 98 -0.84 -22.24 15.97
C ILE A 98 0.59 -22.62 15.60
N TYR A 99 0.89 -22.78 14.31
CA TYR A 99 2.24 -23.06 13.83
C TYR A 99 2.40 -22.70 12.37
N ARG A 100 3.57 -22.22 12.01
CA ARG A 100 4.08 -22.04 10.64
C ARG A 100 5.54 -22.45 10.60
N ASP A 101 5.90 -23.33 9.64
CA ASP A 101 7.32 -23.73 9.53
C ASP A 101 8.17 -22.53 9.08
N PRO A 102 9.33 -22.27 9.68
CA PRO A 102 10.20 -21.16 9.30
C PRO A 102 10.70 -21.21 7.85
N VAL A 103 10.84 -22.42 7.30
CA VAL A 103 11.43 -22.66 5.96
C VAL A 103 10.44 -23.31 5.02
N HIS A 104 9.81 -24.42 5.40
CA HIS A 104 8.96 -25.20 4.51
C HIS A 104 7.53 -24.69 4.42
N ASP A 105 6.90 -24.93 3.27
CA ASP A 105 5.59 -24.34 2.95
C ASP A 105 4.42 -25.11 3.59
N PHE A 106 4.44 -25.24 4.91
CA PHE A 106 3.30 -25.77 5.67
C PHE A 106 3.09 -25.04 7.00
N GLY A 107 1.86 -25.11 7.51
CA GLY A 107 1.49 -24.59 8.80
C GLY A 107 0.13 -25.11 9.25
N PHE A 108 -0.22 -24.83 10.49
CA PHE A 108 -1.44 -25.28 11.11
C PHE A 108 -2.25 -24.12 11.67
N PHE A 109 -3.55 -24.18 11.39
CA PHE A 109 -4.56 -23.43 12.12
C PHE A 109 -5.28 -24.35 13.12
N GLN A 110 -5.95 -23.74 14.07
CA GLN A 110 -6.85 -24.40 15.01
C GLN A 110 -8.19 -23.68 15.04
N TYR A 111 -9.29 -24.46 15.00
CA TYR A 111 -10.63 -23.98 15.33
C TYR A 111 -11.12 -24.67 16.61
N ASP A 112 -12.17 -24.11 17.24
CA ASP A 112 -12.86 -24.78 18.35
C ASP A 112 -13.91 -25.74 17.78
N PRO A 113 -13.77 -27.08 17.96
CA PRO A 113 -14.77 -28.03 17.47
C PRO A 113 -16.17 -27.82 18.05
N ALA A 114 -16.29 -27.16 19.22
CA ALA A 114 -17.58 -26.88 19.85
C ALA A 114 -18.40 -25.82 19.10
N ASP A 115 -17.75 -24.99 18.27
CA ASP A 115 -18.43 -23.97 17.48
C ASP A 115 -19.15 -24.56 16.25
N LEU A 116 -18.79 -25.79 15.79
CA LEU A 116 -19.47 -26.49 14.70
C LEU A 116 -20.81 -27.05 15.16
N LYS A 117 -21.90 -26.71 14.46
CA LYS A 117 -23.26 -27.07 14.83
C LYS A 117 -23.87 -28.11 13.91
N PHE A 118 -23.54 -28.11 12.62
CA PHE A 118 -24.27 -28.86 11.60
C PHE A 118 -23.39 -29.81 10.79
N ILE A 119 -22.06 -29.79 11.00
CA ILE A 119 -21.09 -30.65 10.34
C ILE A 119 -20.16 -31.32 11.36
N THR A 120 -19.76 -32.57 11.10
CA THR A 120 -18.80 -33.30 11.93
C THR A 120 -17.64 -33.77 11.05
N PRO A 121 -16.58 -32.97 10.88
CA PRO A 121 -15.45 -33.33 10.05
C PRO A 121 -14.68 -34.51 10.65
N LYS A 122 -13.99 -35.27 9.80
CA LYS A 122 -13.11 -36.37 10.20
C LYS A 122 -11.65 -36.01 9.94
N SER A 123 -10.76 -36.54 10.78
CA SER A 123 -9.33 -36.42 10.53
C SER A 123 -8.93 -37.17 9.27
N LEU A 124 -8.33 -36.48 8.28
CA LEU A 124 -7.76 -37.12 7.11
C LEU A 124 -6.40 -37.75 7.47
N PRO A 125 -6.18 -39.05 7.14
CA PRO A 125 -4.96 -39.74 7.53
C PRO A 125 -3.77 -39.31 6.68
N ILE A 126 -2.68 -38.89 7.33
CA ILE A 126 -1.43 -38.50 6.69
C ILE A 126 -0.52 -39.73 6.50
N LYS A 127 -0.26 -40.10 5.24
CA LYS A 127 0.52 -41.29 4.84
C LYS A 127 1.58 -40.96 3.79
N PRO A 128 2.64 -40.21 4.15
CA PRO A 128 3.69 -39.84 3.20
C PRO A 128 4.40 -41.02 2.56
N GLU A 129 4.42 -42.15 3.20
CA GLU A 129 4.99 -43.42 2.71
C GLU A 129 4.28 -43.99 1.48
N GLU A 130 3.04 -43.62 1.23
CA GLU A 130 2.25 -44.02 0.05
C GLU A 130 2.54 -43.18 -1.20
N ALA A 131 3.36 -42.11 -1.10
CA ALA A 131 3.71 -41.22 -2.20
C ALA A 131 4.78 -41.83 -3.09
N VAL A 132 4.36 -42.68 -4.04
CA VAL A 132 5.26 -43.33 -5.01
C VAL A 132 4.96 -42.89 -6.45
N VAL A 133 5.98 -42.86 -7.29
CA VAL A 133 5.83 -42.53 -8.72
C VAL A 133 4.86 -43.51 -9.38
N GLY A 134 3.98 -42.99 -10.25
CA GLY A 134 2.92 -43.75 -10.92
C GLY A 134 1.62 -43.86 -10.10
N ARG A 135 1.60 -43.40 -8.84
CA ARG A 135 0.37 -43.36 -8.03
C ARG A 135 -0.66 -42.42 -8.64
N GLU A 136 -1.88 -42.92 -8.88
CA GLU A 136 -3.04 -42.09 -9.23
C GLU A 136 -3.47 -41.29 -8.01
N ILE A 137 -3.77 -40.02 -8.24
CA ILE A 137 -4.08 -39.03 -7.20
C ILE A 137 -5.29 -38.18 -7.56
N ARG A 138 -5.92 -37.63 -6.52
CA ARG A 138 -6.87 -36.49 -6.65
C ARG A 138 -6.42 -35.36 -5.76
N VAL A 139 -6.35 -34.16 -6.31
CA VAL A 139 -6.24 -32.95 -5.54
C VAL A 139 -7.64 -32.39 -5.34
N VAL A 140 -8.05 -32.22 -4.11
CA VAL A 140 -9.43 -31.80 -3.76
C VAL A 140 -9.36 -30.48 -3.01
N GLY A 141 -9.95 -29.43 -3.56
CA GLY A 141 -9.87 -28.09 -2.94
C GLY A 141 -10.57 -27.00 -3.74
N ASN A 142 -10.24 -25.74 -3.47
CA ASN A 142 -10.90 -24.56 -4.05
C ASN A 142 -10.07 -23.98 -5.20
N ASP A 143 -10.00 -24.67 -6.31
CA ASP A 143 -9.27 -24.18 -7.49
C ASP A 143 -9.97 -22.94 -8.09
N ALA A 144 -9.22 -21.95 -8.50
CA ALA A 144 -9.72 -20.65 -8.99
C ALA A 144 -10.62 -19.88 -7.99
N GLY A 145 -10.63 -20.23 -6.70
CA GLY A 145 -11.55 -19.66 -5.71
C GLY A 145 -12.98 -20.19 -5.83
N GLU A 146 -13.24 -21.14 -6.73
CA GLU A 146 -14.50 -21.86 -6.87
C GLU A 146 -14.64 -22.93 -5.79
N GLN A 147 -15.88 -23.36 -5.55
CA GLN A 147 -16.14 -24.39 -4.56
C GLN A 147 -15.67 -25.74 -5.08
N LEU A 148 -15.16 -26.51 -4.16
CA LEU A 148 -14.68 -27.87 -4.21
C LEU A 148 -14.46 -28.43 -5.64
N SER A 149 -13.33 -28.13 -6.20
CA SER A 149 -12.86 -28.71 -7.46
C SER A 149 -12.03 -29.97 -7.20
N ILE A 150 -12.05 -30.88 -8.14
CA ILE A 150 -11.35 -32.16 -8.07
C ILE A 150 -10.46 -32.27 -9.30
N LEU A 151 -9.15 -32.28 -9.08
CA LEU A 151 -8.16 -32.38 -10.14
C LEU A 151 -7.59 -33.80 -10.14
N ALA A 152 -7.78 -34.52 -11.24
CA ALA A 152 -7.20 -35.85 -11.45
C ALA A 152 -5.73 -35.72 -11.90
N GLY A 153 -4.87 -36.63 -11.42
CA GLY A 153 -3.49 -36.66 -11.83
C GLY A 153 -2.80 -37.99 -11.47
N THR A 154 -1.54 -38.09 -11.86
CA THR A 154 -0.61 -39.15 -11.48
C THR A 154 0.67 -38.55 -10.94
N LEU A 155 1.20 -39.10 -9.87
CA LEU A 155 2.45 -38.66 -9.28
C LEU A 155 3.60 -39.06 -10.25
N ALA A 156 4.12 -38.02 -10.95
CA ALA A 156 5.10 -38.25 -12.01
C ALA A 156 6.55 -38.28 -11.49
N ARG A 157 6.83 -37.53 -10.42
CA ARG A 157 8.18 -37.37 -9.87
C ARG A 157 8.15 -37.04 -8.38
N THR A 158 9.16 -37.49 -7.61
CA THR A 158 9.24 -37.30 -6.14
C THR A 158 10.56 -36.63 -5.70
N ASP A 159 11.42 -36.24 -6.64
CA ASP A 159 12.77 -35.72 -6.39
C ASP A 159 13.02 -34.37 -7.09
N ARG A 160 11.99 -33.60 -7.37
CA ARG A 160 12.12 -32.29 -7.98
C ARG A 160 12.64 -31.27 -6.98
N GLN A 161 13.47 -30.34 -7.43
CA GLN A 161 13.84 -29.17 -6.62
C GLN A 161 12.62 -28.30 -6.32
N ALA A 162 12.64 -27.63 -5.16
CA ALA A 162 11.61 -26.69 -4.76
C ALA A 162 11.42 -25.57 -5.81
N PRO A 163 10.18 -25.14 -6.07
CA PRO A 163 9.91 -24.10 -7.06
C PRO A 163 10.48 -22.76 -6.62
N PHE A 164 10.96 -21.99 -7.60
CA PHE A 164 11.44 -20.62 -7.38
C PHE A 164 10.43 -19.59 -7.86
N TYR A 165 9.86 -18.81 -6.92
CA TYR A 165 8.83 -17.80 -7.19
C TYR A 165 9.37 -16.38 -7.38
N GLY A 166 10.67 -16.21 -7.33
CA GLY A 166 11.35 -14.93 -7.56
C GLY A 166 12.13 -14.42 -6.36
N ARG A 167 13.06 -13.49 -6.65
CA ARG A 167 13.89 -12.85 -5.63
C ARG A 167 13.06 -11.99 -4.68
N GLY A 168 13.30 -12.08 -3.38
CA GLY A 168 12.58 -11.35 -2.35
C GLY A 168 11.15 -11.84 -2.08
N ARG A 169 10.74 -12.94 -2.71
CA ARG A 169 9.51 -13.68 -2.40
C ARG A 169 9.82 -14.89 -1.52
N TYR A 170 8.81 -15.46 -0.93
CA TYR A 170 8.97 -16.74 -0.25
C TYR A 170 9.38 -17.81 -1.26
N ASN A 171 10.45 -18.55 -0.94
CA ASN A 171 10.93 -19.68 -1.73
C ASN A 171 11.36 -20.77 -0.77
N ASP A 172 10.78 -21.94 -0.89
CA ASP A 172 11.23 -23.14 -0.18
C ASP A 172 12.56 -23.64 -0.71
N PHE A 173 13.33 -24.32 0.11
CA PHE A 173 14.66 -24.84 -0.23
C PHE A 173 15.06 -25.98 0.71
N ASN A 174 16.11 -26.71 0.37
CA ASN A 174 16.59 -27.88 1.12
C ASN A 174 15.52 -28.95 1.26
N THR A 175 14.65 -29.10 0.27
CA THR A 175 13.63 -30.12 0.24
C THR A 175 13.30 -30.52 -1.19
N PHE A 176 12.85 -31.74 -1.39
CA PHE A 176 12.26 -32.16 -2.66
C PHE A 176 10.80 -31.76 -2.70
N TYR A 177 10.30 -31.58 -3.91
CA TYR A 177 8.86 -31.45 -4.20
C TYR A 177 8.43 -32.60 -5.10
N TYR A 178 7.21 -33.02 -4.94
CA TYR A 178 6.57 -33.97 -5.85
C TYR A 178 5.93 -33.21 -7.02
N GLN A 179 5.81 -33.86 -8.15
CA GLN A 179 5.26 -33.27 -9.36
C GLN A 179 4.18 -34.17 -9.97
N SER A 180 3.10 -33.55 -10.41
CA SER A 180 2.09 -34.13 -11.28
C SER A 180 1.98 -33.35 -12.59
N ALA A 181 1.56 -34.00 -13.66
CA ALA A 181 1.28 -33.38 -14.96
C ALA A 181 -0.13 -32.77 -15.05
N SER A 182 -0.70 -32.32 -13.94
CA SER A 182 -1.98 -31.61 -13.87
C SER A 182 -1.74 -30.15 -13.55
N GLY A 183 -2.55 -29.24 -14.13
CA GLY A 183 -2.53 -27.81 -13.78
C GLY A 183 -3.33 -27.56 -12.51
N VAL A 184 -2.87 -26.61 -11.67
CA VAL A 184 -3.62 -26.03 -10.55
C VAL A 184 -3.61 -24.51 -10.68
N SER A 185 -4.62 -23.84 -10.15
CA SER A 185 -4.72 -22.37 -10.14
C SER A 185 -4.71 -21.80 -8.72
N GLY A 186 -4.87 -20.46 -8.60
CA GLY A 186 -4.97 -19.79 -7.30
C GLY A 186 -6.19 -20.30 -6.52
N GLY A 187 -6.03 -20.44 -5.19
CA GLY A 187 -7.06 -21.00 -4.31
C GLY A 187 -6.83 -22.47 -3.94
N SER A 188 -6.20 -23.26 -4.80
CA SER A 188 -5.89 -24.67 -4.56
C SER A 188 -4.71 -24.91 -3.59
N SER A 189 -3.96 -23.88 -3.22
CA SER A 189 -2.89 -23.99 -2.20
C SER A 189 -3.45 -24.53 -0.89
N GLY A 190 -2.76 -25.54 -0.31
CA GLY A 190 -3.18 -26.21 0.92
C GLY A 190 -4.17 -27.35 0.70
N SER A 191 -4.52 -27.71 -0.54
CA SER A 191 -5.36 -28.87 -0.83
C SER A 191 -4.66 -30.18 -0.49
N PRO A 192 -5.36 -31.18 0.07
CA PRO A 192 -4.85 -32.53 0.22
C PRO A 192 -4.67 -33.19 -1.13
N VAL A 193 -3.58 -33.92 -1.30
CA VAL A 193 -3.34 -34.85 -2.41
C VAL A 193 -3.68 -36.24 -1.94
N LEU A 194 -4.81 -36.78 -2.41
CA LEU A 194 -5.37 -38.04 -1.96
C LEU A 194 -4.98 -39.20 -2.86
N ASP A 195 -4.74 -40.37 -2.25
CA ASP A 195 -4.71 -41.69 -2.93
C ASP A 195 -6.11 -42.31 -2.99
N ILE A 196 -6.25 -43.41 -3.70
CA ILE A 196 -7.54 -44.16 -3.85
C ILE A 196 -8.08 -44.70 -2.52
N LYS A 197 -7.27 -44.77 -1.46
CA LYS A 197 -7.69 -45.21 -0.12
C LYS A 197 -8.18 -44.02 0.74
N GLY A 198 -8.03 -42.77 0.25
CA GLY A 198 -8.34 -41.53 0.97
C GLY A 198 -7.25 -41.07 1.92
N ASN A 199 -6.04 -41.57 1.77
CA ASN A 199 -4.88 -41.07 2.52
C ASN A 199 -4.35 -39.80 1.87
N VAL A 200 -3.96 -38.82 2.68
CA VAL A 200 -3.23 -37.64 2.23
C VAL A 200 -1.75 -37.99 2.10
N ILE A 201 -1.25 -37.99 0.88
CA ILE A 201 0.13 -38.38 0.57
C ILE A 201 1.05 -37.22 0.33
N ALA A 202 0.47 -36.03 0.01
CA ALA A 202 1.21 -34.77 -0.17
C ALA A 202 0.30 -33.56 0.06
N LEU A 203 0.90 -32.38 0.19
CA LEU A 203 0.22 -31.08 0.33
C LEU A 203 0.41 -30.27 -0.97
N ASN A 204 -0.65 -29.82 -1.59
CA ASN A 204 -0.56 -28.97 -2.77
C ASN A 204 0.02 -27.59 -2.38
N ALA A 205 1.11 -27.19 -3.01
CA ALA A 205 1.81 -25.93 -2.70
C ALA A 205 1.73 -24.90 -3.84
N GLY A 206 1.42 -25.33 -5.04
CA GLY A 206 1.32 -24.46 -6.19
C GLY A 206 1.55 -25.16 -7.51
N GLY A 207 1.68 -24.38 -8.58
CA GLY A 207 1.86 -24.92 -9.92
C GLY A 207 2.60 -23.99 -10.86
N SER A 208 2.84 -24.46 -12.07
CA SER A 208 3.36 -23.69 -13.19
C SER A 208 2.38 -23.75 -14.36
N VAL A 209 1.80 -22.62 -14.70
CA VAL A 209 0.88 -22.50 -15.84
C VAL A 209 1.59 -22.83 -17.17
N LYS A 210 2.87 -22.42 -17.30
CA LYS A 210 3.67 -22.66 -18.51
C LYS A 210 3.96 -24.13 -18.81
N ALA A 211 3.98 -24.99 -17.77
CA ALA A 211 4.32 -26.39 -17.90
C ALA A 211 3.15 -27.32 -17.52
N ALA A 212 1.94 -26.79 -17.27
CA ALA A 212 0.78 -27.54 -16.78
C ALA A 212 1.16 -28.57 -15.69
N SER A 213 1.93 -28.13 -14.71
CA SER A 213 2.44 -29.00 -13.64
C SER A 213 2.13 -28.45 -12.26
N SER A 214 1.73 -29.35 -11.38
CA SER A 214 1.46 -29.08 -9.96
C SER A 214 2.64 -29.54 -9.11
N PHE A 215 2.88 -28.80 -8.03
CA PHE A 215 3.97 -29.03 -7.09
C PHE A 215 3.40 -29.32 -5.71
N PHE A 216 3.82 -30.44 -5.14
CA PHE A 216 3.33 -30.90 -3.86
C PHE A 216 4.46 -31.01 -2.85
N LEU A 217 4.23 -30.51 -1.64
CA LEU A 217 5.15 -30.62 -0.52
C LEU A 217 5.05 -32.02 0.10
N PRO A 218 6.17 -32.74 0.36
CA PRO A 218 6.21 -33.98 1.11
C PRO A 218 5.76 -33.82 2.55
N LEU A 219 5.09 -34.83 3.12
CA LEU A 219 4.44 -34.73 4.43
C LEU A 219 5.24 -35.31 5.62
N GLN A 220 6.47 -35.80 5.43
CA GLN A 220 7.26 -36.41 6.52
C GLN A 220 7.45 -35.42 7.68
N ARG A 221 7.81 -34.17 7.38
CA ARG A 221 7.99 -33.10 8.39
C ARG A 221 6.68 -32.63 8.98
N VAL A 222 5.65 -32.51 8.15
CA VAL A 222 4.30 -32.17 8.58
C VAL A 222 3.80 -33.19 9.61
N LYS A 223 4.01 -34.49 9.33
CA LYS A 223 3.64 -35.58 10.25
C LYS A 223 4.42 -35.51 11.57
N ARG A 224 5.73 -35.17 11.53
CA ARG A 224 6.55 -34.97 12.74
C ARG A 224 6.03 -33.77 13.56
N ALA A 225 5.81 -32.63 12.91
CA ALA A 225 5.31 -31.42 13.57
C ALA A 225 3.92 -31.64 14.19
N LEU A 226 2.99 -32.25 13.46
CA LEU A 226 1.66 -32.58 13.97
C LEU A 226 1.72 -33.49 15.20
N LYS A 227 2.58 -34.54 15.20
CA LYS A 227 2.76 -35.41 16.37
C LYS A 227 3.27 -34.63 17.60
N LEU A 228 4.21 -33.70 17.42
CA LEU A 228 4.72 -32.89 18.52
C LEU A 228 3.62 -31.97 19.09
N ILE A 229 2.83 -31.32 18.23
CA ILE A 229 1.66 -30.52 18.65
C ILE A 229 0.66 -31.38 19.44
N GLN A 230 0.32 -32.56 18.92
CA GLN A 230 -0.62 -33.49 19.58
C GLN A 230 -0.16 -33.94 20.99
N HIS A 231 1.15 -33.96 21.22
CA HIS A 231 1.73 -34.30 22.52
C HIS A 231 2.09 -33.08 23.38
N GLY A 232 1.73 -31.86 22.96
CA GLY A 232 2.04 -30.61 23.66
C GLY A 232 3.54 -30.30 23.72
N LYS A 233 4.33 -30.80 22.78
CA LYS A 233 5.78 -30.60 22.73
C LYS A 233 6.14 -29.51 21.72
N ASN A 234 7.16 -28.72 22.06
CA ASN A 234 7.72 -27.73 21.16
C ASN A 234 8.30 -28.39 19.89
N ILE A 235 8.05 -27.77 18.75
CA ILE A 235 8.60 -28.21 17.47
C ILE A 235 10.02 -27.68 17.37
N THR A 236 11.02 -28.54 17.40
CA THR A 236 12.42 -28.21 17.20
C THR A 236 12.74 -28.13 15.71
N ARG A 237 13.47 -27.07 15.31
CA ARG A 237 13.95 -26.91 13.93
C ARG A 237 15.40 -26.43 13.97
N GLY A 238 16.31 -27.26 13.45
CA GLY A 238 17.72 -26.96 13.35
C GLY A 238 18.11 -26.44 11.98
N THR A 239 19.16 -25.61 11.90
CA THR A 239 19.72 -25.13 10.66
C THR A 239 21.24 -24.98 10.72
N LEU A 240 21.88 -25.15 9.58
CA LEU A 240 23.27 -24.75 9.34
C LEU A 240 23.34 -23.38 8.63
N GLN A 241 22.22 -22.73 8.38
CA GLN A 241 22.11 -21.55 7.53
C GLN A 241 22.78 -21.74 6.16
N THR A 242 22.71 -22.97 5.65
CA THR A 242 23.34 -23.42 4.41
C THR A 242 22.28 -23.89 3.42
N THR A 243 22.40 -23.49 2.17
CA THR A 243 21.59 -24.01 1.07
C THR A 243 22.37 -25.13 0.39
N PHE A 244 21.70 -26.27 0.17
CA PHE A 244 22.26 -27.43 -0.51
C PHE A 244 21.56 -27.66 -1.85
N ASP A 245 22.29 -28.15 -2.83
CA ASP A 245 21.78 -28.67 -4.09
C ASP A 245 21.92 -30.18 -4.11
N TYR A 246 20.89 -30.90 -4.58
CA TYR A 246 21.01 -32.33 -4.85
C TYR A 246 21.56 -32.50 -6.27
N LYS A 247 22.80 -33.04 -6.37
CA LYS A 247 23.51 -33.21 -7.64
C LYS A 247 23.69 -34.68 -8.00
N PRO A 248 23.46 -35.07 -9.28
CA PRO A 248 23.62 -36.44 -9.72
C PRO A 248 25.10 -36.88 -9.65
N TYR A 249 25.33 -38.21 -9.65
CA TYR A 249 26.69 -38.80 -9.47
C TYR A 249 27.71 -38.34 -10.51
N ASP A 250 27.30 -38.07 -11.75
CA ASP A 250 28.21 -37.54 -12.77
C ASP A 250 28.70 -36.13 -12.44
N GLU A 251 27.84 -35.27 -11.82
CA GLU A 251 28.25 -33.93 -11.37
C GLU A 251 29.12 -34.00 -10.10
N VAL A 252 28.73 -34.83 -9.08
CA VAL A 252 29.49 -34.90 -7.84
C VAL A 252 30.88 -35.52 -8.04
N ARG A 253 31.05 -36.46 -9.03
CA ARG A 253 32.38 -36.94 -9.43
C ARG A 253 33.26 -35.80 -9.95
N ARG A 254 32.72 -34.90 -10.75
CA ARG A 254 33.46 -33.71 -11.24
C ARG A 254 33.84 -32.75 -10.12
N LEU A 255 33.07 -32.77 -9.00
CA LEU A 255 33.35 -32.02 -7.79
C LEU A 255 34.33 -32.74 -6.84
N GLY A 256 34.76 -33.96 -7.16
CA GLY A 256 35.77 -34.69 -6.42
C GLY A 256 35.25 -35.82 -5.54
N LEU A 257 34.05 -36.37 -5.79
CA LEU A 257 33.62 -37.60 -5.11
C LEU A 257 34.52 -38.75 -5.52
N ARG A 258 35.19 -39.42 -4.55
CA ARG A 258 36.07 -40.55 -4.79
C ARG A 258 35.31 -41.77 -5.28
N ALA A 259 35.96 -42.55 -6.15
CA ALA A 259 35.36 -43.72 -6.77
C ALA A 259 34.97 -44.80 -5.75
N GLU A 260 35.77 -45.00 -4.70
CA GLU A 260 35.46 -45.96 -3.62
C GLU A 260 34.22 -45.54 -2.86
N MET A 261 34.13 -44.27 -2.56
CA MET A 261 32.97 -43.67 -1.85
C MET A 261 31.66 -43.78 -2.70
N GLU A 262 31.77 -43.55 -4.02
CA GLU A 262 30.63 -43.74 -4.92
C GLU A 262 30.22 -45.22 -4.99
N ALA A 263 31.16 -46.12 -5.03
CA ALA A 263 30.84 -47.53 -5.07
C ALA A 263 30.12 -48.02 -3.79
N GLU A 264 30.55 -47.56 -2.62
CA GLU A 264 29.85 -47.82 -1.36
C GLU A 264 28.43 -47.24 -1.36
N LEU A 265 28.28 -45.97 -1.75
CA LEU A 265 26.98 -45.29 -1.81
C LEU A 265 25.97 -46.00 -2.74
N ARG A 266 26.43 -46.45 -3.92
CA ARG A 266 25.56 -47.16 -4.87
C ARG A 266 25.08 -48.51 -4.35
N LYS A 267 25.85 -49.16 -3.48
CA LYS A 267 25.40 -50.41 -2.85
C LYS A 267 24.21 -50.23 -1.87
N ILE A 268 24.16 -49.06 -1.21
CA ILE A 268 23.21 -48.81 -0.14
C ILE A 268 22.12 -47.80 -0.51
N ASN A 269 22.28 -47.09 -1.64
CA ASN A 269 21.41 -46.05 -2.09
C ASN A 269 20.98 -46.25 -3.55
N HIS A 270 19.68 -46.41 -3.76
CA HIS A 270 19.09 -46.40 -5.10
C HIS A 270 18.89 -45.00 -5.67
N GLY A 271 19.34 -43.93 -4.94
CA GLY A 271 19.30 -42.57 -5.41
C GLY A 271 20.36 -42.28 -6.49
N ILE A 272 20.16 -41.20 -7.21
CA ILE A 272 21.00 -40.84 -8.36
C ILE A 272 22.10 -39.80 -8.02
N GLY A 273 22.18 -39.30 -6.78
CA GLY A 273 23.10 -38.23 -6.39
C GLY A 273 23.24 -38.02 -4.90
N LEU A 274 23.87 -36.88 -4.54
CA LEU A 274 24.16 -36.47 -3.16
C LEU A 274 23.87 -34.99 -2.96
N LEU A 275 23.81 -34.55 -1.67
CA LEU A 275 23.72 -33.18 -1.27
C LEU A 275 25.08 -32.48 -1.39
N VAL A 276 25.12 -31.34 -2.06
CA VAL A 276 26.29 -30.51 -2.23
C VAL A 276 26.03 -29.14 -1.66
N VAL A 277 26.99 -28.61 -0.90
CA VAL A 277 26.93 -27.25 -0.37
C VAL A 277 26.91 -26.26 -1.52
N ARG A 278 25.77 -25.56 -1.67
CA ARG A 278 25.67 -24.47 -2.61
C ARG A 278 26.27 -23.20 -2.02
N ARG A 279 25.90 -22.90 -0.77
CA ARG A 279 26.28 -21.67 -0.09
C ARG A 279 25.89 -21.68 1.38
N SER A 280 26.79 -21.25 2.27
CA SER A 280 26.50 -20.94 3.67
C SER A 280 26.45 -19.43 3.87
N LEU A 281 25.50 -18.92 4.69
CA LEU A 281 25.37 -17.48 4.91
C LEU A 281 26.56 -16.92 5.71
N PRO A 282 27.05 -15.73 5.38
CA PRO A 282 28.05 -15.02 6.18
C PRO A 282 27.61 -14.92 7.64
N GLY A 283 28.55 -15.06 8.57
CA GLY A 283 28.27 -15.02 10.01
C GLY A 283 27.72 -16.31 10.62
N SER A 284 27.25 -17.28 9.82
CA SER A 284 26.76 -18.57 10.33
C SER A 284 27.92 -19.47 10.81
N ASN A 285 27.61 -20.42 11.72
CA ASN A 285 28.59 -21.40 12.17
C ASN A 285 29.15 -22.27 11.02
N ALA A 286 28.30 -22.61 10.05
CA ALA A 286 28.70 -23.39 8.90
C ALA A 286 29.60 -22.62 7.93
N HIS A 287 29.47 -21.32 7.82
CA HIS A 287 30.30 -20.50 6.92
C HIS A 287 31.80 -20.59 7.20
N LYS A 288 32.13 -20.89 8.46
CA LYS A 288 33.55 -21.03 8.89
C LYS A 288 34.20 -22.34 8.45
N VAL A 289 33.40 -23.38 8.20
CA VAL A 289 33.89 -24.75 8.00
C VAL A 289 33.45 -25.42 6.71
N LEU A 290 32.25 -25.04 6.16
CA LEU A 290 31.73 -25.56 4.91
C LEU A 290 32.02 -24.59 3.75
N GLN A 291 32.42 -25.14 2.61
CA GLN A 291 32.68 -24.41 1.37
C GLN A 291 31.69 -24.81 0.28
N SER A 292 31.45 -23.90 -0.67
CA SER A 292 30.68 -24.26 -1.86
C SER A 292 31.36 -25.38 -2.63
N GLY A 293 30.59 -26.43 -2.99
CA GLY A 293 31.11 -27.62 -3.65
C GLY A 293 31.41 -28.78 -2.72
N ASP A 294 31.40 -28.61 -1.39
CA ASP A 294 31.54 -29.74 -0.45
C ASP A 294 30.36 -30.72 -0.63
N ILE A 295 30.71 -32.00 -0.75
CA ILE A 295 29.75 -33.09 -0.93
C ILE A 295 29.48 -33.71 0.44
N LEU A 296 28.23 -33.72 0.90
CA LEU A 296 27.82 -34.36 2.15
C LEU A 296 27.72 -35.85 1.97
N VAL A 297 28.43 -36.62 2.79
CA VAL A 297 28.48 -38.08 2.73
C VAL A 297 27.79 -38.70 3.95
N LYS A 298 28.23 -38.34 5.14
CA LYS A 298 27.70 -38.87 6.40
C LYS A 298 27.53 -37.73 7.42
N GLY A 299 26.64 -37.92 8.40
CA GLY A 299 26.48 -36.99 9.55
C GLY A 299 25.96 -37.70 10.78
N GLY A 300 26.34 -37.18 11.94
CA GLY A 300 25.92 -37.73 13.22
C GLY A 300 26.26 -36.84 14.40
N GLU A 301 25.83 -37.23 15.60
CA GLU A 301 26.13 -36.54 16.86
C GLU A 301 27.61 -36.64 17.23
N SER A 302 28.29 -37.71 16.80
CA SER A 302 29.71 -37.95 16.96
C SER A 302 30.23 -38.78 15.80
N VAL A 303 31.57 -38.97 15.70
CA VAL A 303 32.23 -39.74 14.65
C VAL A 303 31.75 -41.20 14.65
N GLU A 304 31.51 -41.77 15.83
CA GLU A 304 31.06 -43.16 15.99
C GLU A 304 29.61 -43.38 15.58
N LYS A 305 28.82 -42.29 15.53
CA LYS A 305 27.39 -42.28 15.18
C LYS A 305 27.08 -41.77 13.78
N LEU A 306 28.05 -41.70 12.89
CA LEU A 306 27.91 -41.24 11.54
C LEU A 306 26.96 -42.13 10.72
N LYS A 307 25.92 -41.56 10.15
CA LYS A 307 24.95 -42.18 9.24
C LYS A 307 25.06 -41.53 7.87
N TRP A 308 24.76 -42.27 6.82
CA TRP A 308 24.72 -41.78 5.46
C TRP A 308 23.66 -40.67 5.31
N LEU A 309 24.05 -39.58 4.64
CA LEU A 309 23.17 -38.45 4.30
C LEU A 309 22.88 -38.46 2.78
N LYS A 310 21.79 -39.11 2.40
CA LYS A 310 21.41 -39.33 1.00
C LYS A 310 20.41 -38.30 0.47
N ARG A 311 19.62 -37.73 1.37
CA ARG A 311 18.47 -36.86 1.04
C ARG A 311 18.35 -35.72 2.05
N TYR A 312 17.59 -34.70 1.69
CA TYR A 312 17.32 -33.55 2.56
C TYR A 312 16.67 -33.94 3.88
N ASP A 313 15.69 -34.87 3.87
CA ASP A 313 14.93 -35.28 5.06
C ASP A 313 15.82 -35.99 6.11
N GLU A 314 16.86 -36.72 5.71
CA GLU A 314 17.83 -37.32 6.62
C GLU A 314 18.71 -36.23 7.29
N LEU A 315 19.24 -35.30 6.50
CA LEU A 315 20.03 -34.17 7.01
C LEU A 315 19.22 -33.33 8.01
N GLU A 316 18.03 -32.94 7.62
CA GLU A 316 17.19 -32.09 8.46
C GLU A 316 16.73 -32.83 9.73
N SER A 317 16.46 -34.15 9.66
CA SER A 317 16.16 -34.93 10.87
C SER A 317 17.33 -34.91 11.84
N LEU A 318 18.57 -34.98 11.34
CA LEU A 318 19.77 -34.81 12.15
C LEU A 318 19.82 -33.41 12.78
N LEU A 319 19.55 -32.35 12.00
CA LEU A 319 19.58 -30.97 12.51
C LEU A 319 18.49 -30.70 13.53
N ASP A 320 17.25 -31.14 13.27
CA ASP A 320 16.09 -30.94 14.16
C ASP A 320 16.24 -31.64 15.52
N ASN A 321 17.00 -32.77 15.57
CA ASN A 321 17.24 -33.49 16.79
C ASN A 321 18.46 -32.97 17.58
N ASN A 322 19.31 -32.13 16.95
CA ASN A 322 20.55 -31.62 17.55
C ASN A 322 20.63 -30.10 17.61
N VAL A 323 19.50 -29.42 17.82
CA VAL A 323 19.44 -27.95 17.92
C VAL A 323 20.34 -27.46 19.08
N ASN A 324 21.16 -26.45 18.81
CA ASN A 324 22.18 -25.88 19.71
C ASN A 324 23.33 -26.80 20.06
N GLN A 325 23.43 -28.00 19.46
CA GLN A 325 24.50 -28.95 19.69
C GLN A 325 25.51 -28.97 18.54
N LEU A 326 26.68 -29.54 18.78
CA LEU A 326 27.69 -29.84 17.77
C LEU A 326 27.33 -31.15 17.08
N ILE A 327 27.37 -31.17 15.75
CA ILE A 327 27.31 -32.39 14.94
C ILE A 327 28.61 -32.57 14.17
N THR A 328 28.91 -33.81 13.83
CA THR A 328 30.04 -34.18 12.93
C THR A 328 29.45 -34.50 11.54
N LEU A 329 30.05 -33.89 10.52
CA LEU A 329 29.77 -34.19 9.09
C LEU A 329 31.02 -34.75 8.45
N LEU A 330 30.90 -35.86 7.72
CA LEU A 330 31.88 -36.35 6.80
C LEU A 330 31.56 -35.78 5.41
N ILE A 331 32.46 -35.00 4.86
CA ILE A 331 32.34 -34.38 3.56
C ILE A 331 33.48 -34.83 2.64
N GLU A 332 33.22 -34.79 1.33
CA GLU A 332 34.26 -34.85 0.31
C GLU A 332 34.51 -33.45 -0.25
N ARG A 333 35.78 -33.00 -0.24
CA ARG A 333 36.20 -31.71 -0.78
C ARG A 333 37.43 -31.93 -1.68
N ASN A 334 37.28 -31.68 -2.98
CA ASN A 334 38.37 -31.84 -3.97
C ASN A 334 39.07 -33.22 -3.91
N GLY A 335 38.31 -34.30 -3.73
CA GLY A 335 38.85 -35.66 -3.66
C GLY A 335 39.41 -36.08 -2.29
N VAL A 336 39.23 -35.28 -1.25
CA VAL A 336 39.69 -35.57 0.12
C VAL A 336 38.48 -35.68 1.07
N SER A 337 38.42 -36.75 1.82
CA SER A 337 37.44 -36.90 2.92
C SER A 337 37.85 -36.05 4.13
N LEU A 338 36.94 -35.24 4.62
CA LEU A 338 37.17 -34.38 5.77
C LEU A 338 36.05 -34.57 6.80
N GLU A 339 36.45 -34.67 8.08
CA GLU A 339 35.50 -34.57 9.19
C GLU A 339 35.44 -33.15 9.66
N VAL A 340 34.22 -32.56 9.63
CA VAL A 340 33.98 -31.19 10.07
C VAL A 340 32.95 -31.18 11.19
N LYS A 341 33.20 -30.38 12.23
CA LYS A 341 32.26 -30.17 13.35
C LYS A 341 31.55 -28.83 13.18
N VAL A 342 30.25 -28.86 13.23
CA VAL A 342 29.42 -27.66 13.05
C VAL A 342 28.37 -27.60 14.15
N LYS A 343 28.19 -26.41 14.76
CA LYS A 343 27.09 -26.16 15.68
C LYS A 343 25.81 -25.93 14.90
N VAL A 344 24.74 -26.60 15.29
CA VAL A 344 23.41 -26.44 14.71
C VAL A 344 22.73 -25.24 15.35
N ASP A 345 22.31 -24.29 14.56
CA ASP A 345 21.59 -23.13 15.04
C ASP A 345 20.08 -23.44 15.19
N ASP A 346 19.41 -22.73 16.12
CA ASP A 346 17.96 -22.78 16.28
C ASP A 346 17.30 -21.90 15.23
N LEU A 347 16.55 -22.51 14.33
CA LEU A 347 15.88 -21.82 13.23
C LEU A 347 14.78 -20.88 13.71
N HIS A 348 14.13 -21.18 14.84
CA HIS A 348 13.12 -20.31 15.44
C HIS A 348 13.74 -19.01 15.95
N LYS A 349 14.94 -19.04 16.52
CA LYS A 349 15.65 -17.86 17.03
C LYS A 349 16.03 -16.85 15.95
N ILE A 350 16.19 -17.29 14.71
CA ILE A 350 16.50 -16.44 13.54
C ILE A 350 15.27 -16.14 12.68
N THR A 351 14.08 -16.49 13.16
CA THR A 351 12.81 -16.20 12.51
C THR A 351 12.14 -15.03 13.24
N PRO A 352 11.83 -13.92 12.56
CA PRO A 352 11.22 -12.77 13.22
C PRO A 352 9.88 -13.13 13.89
N GLU A 353 9.72 -12.71 15.13
CA GLU A 353 8.51 -12.90 15.93
C GLU A 353 8.01 -11.58 16.57
N LYS A 354 8.68 -10.48 16.26
CA LYS A 354 8.37 -9.12 16.73
C LYS A 354 8.42 -8.14 15.57
N TYR A 355 7.67 -7.06 15.68
CA TYR A 355 7.82 -5.92 14.77
C TYR A 355 7.61 -4.60 15.53
N LEU A 356 8.23 -3.55 15.04
CA LEU A 356 7.97 -2.17 15.42
C LEU A 356 7.07 -1.50 14.38
N THR A 357 6.14 -0.68 14.85
CA THR A 357 5.43 0.27 14.02
C THR A 357 5.68 1.68 14.52
N PHE A 358 6.20 2.54 13.65
CA PHE A 358 6.32 3.98 13.88
C PHE A 358 6.15 4.71 12.56
N GLY A 359 5.49 5.87 12.59
CA GLY A 359 5.15 6.57 11.36
C GLY A 359 4.47 5.66 10.31
N GLN A 360 3.61 4.73 10.75
CA GLN A 360 2.96 3.70 9.90
C GLN A 360 3.95 2.70 9.24
N SER A 361 5.24 2.78 9.51
CA SER A 361 6.23 1.80 9.03
C SER A 361 6.04 0.47 9.76
N ILE A 362 6.42 -0.62 9.10
CA ILE A 362 6.52 -1.96 9.72
C ILE A 362 7.95 -2.43 9.57
N LEU A 363 8.62 -2.58 10.70
CA LEU A 363 10.01 -3.02 10.80
C LEU A 363 10.12 -4.31 11.60
N HIS A 364 10.96 -5.22 11.17
CA HIS A 364 11.31 -6.43 11.91
C HIS A 364 12.75 -6.87 11.61
N ASP A 365 13.28 -7.80 12.39
CA ASP A 365 14.60 -8.37 12.15
C ASP A 365 14.70 -9.00 10.76
N LEU A 366 15.85 -8.88 10.12
CA LEU A 366 16.08 -9.48 8.81
C LEU A 366 15.89 -11.00 8.90
N SER A 367 14.90 -11.54 8.20
CA SER A 367 14.60 -12.98 8.23
C SER A 367 15.66 -13.80 7.48
N TYR A 368 15.80 -15.06 7.86
CA TYR A 368 16.66 -16.02 7.14
C TYR A 368 16.27 -16.12 5.64
N GLN A 369 14.97 -16.07 5.33
CA GLN A 369 14.48 -16.08 3.95
C GLN A 369 15.05 -14.88 3.15
N GLN A 370 15.03 -13.68 3.73
CA GLN A 370 15.51 -12.48 3.06
C GLN A 370 17.04 -12.43 3.01
N ALA A 371 17.73 -12.76 4.11
CA ALA A 371 19.18 -12.82 4.17
C ALA A 371 19.77 -13.76 3.11
N ARG A 372 19.12 -14.92 2.91
CA ARG A 372 19.51 -15.90 1.88
C ARG A 372 19.43 -15.34 0.45
N HIS A 373 18.44 -14.49 0.16
CA HIS A 373 18.30 -13.89 -1.17
C HIS A 373 19.41 -12.90 -1.53
N ILE A 374 19.97 -12.23 -0.52
CA ILE A 374 21.01 -11.21 -0.71
C ILE A 374 22.39 -11.69 -0.26
N ASN A 375 22.50 -12.94 0.19
CA ASN A 375 23.74 -13.54 0.68
C ASN A 375 24.42 -12.71 1.79
N SER A 376 23.65 -12.32 2.81
CA SER A 376 24.14 -11.60 3.99
C SER A 376 23.98 -12.42 5.27
N SER A 377 24.60 -11.97 6.36
CA SER A 377 24.27 -12.43 7.71
C SER A 377 22.80 -12.14 8.01
N VAL A 378 22.22 -12.91 8.95
CA VAL A 378 20.86 -12.67 9.46
C VAL A 378 20.91 -11.55 10.51
N GLU A 379 21.37 -10.37 10.10
CA GLU A 379 21.54 -9.17 10.91
C GLU A 379 21.06 -7.92 10.15
N GLY A 380 20.45 -6.99 10.87
CA GLY A 380 19.88 -5.75 10.34
C GLY A 380 18.37 -5.72 10.46
N VAL A 381 17.79 -4.55 10.26
CA VAL A 381 16.35 -4.32 10.39
C VAL A 381 15.71 -4.14 9.03
N TYR A 382 14.78 -5.02 8.73
CA TYR A 382 14.09 -5.08 7.43
C TYR A 382 12.86 -4.18 7.43
N VAL A 383 12.72 -3.37 6.37
CA VAL A 383 11.58 -2.50 6.12
C VAL A 383 10.52 -3.29 5.33
N ALA A 384 9.58 -3.91 6.04
CA ALA A 384 8.46 -4.62 5.40
C ALA A 384 7.47 -3.66 4.75
N GLN A 385 7.27 -2.49 5.39
CA GLN A 385 6.47 -1.37 4.88
C GLN A 385 7.12 -0.06 5.31
N PRO A 386 7.39 0.88 4.41
CA PRO A 386 8.02 2.16 4.79
C PRO A 386 7.08 3.10 5.53
N GLY A 387 5.75 2.99 5.35
CA GLY A 387 4.76 3.86 5.96
C GLY A 387 4.96 5.33 5.59
N TYR A 388 4.58 6.24 6.50
CA TYR A 388 4.63 7.68 6.30
C TYR A 388 6.06 8.23 6.41
N MET A 389 6.73 8.00 7.56
CA MET A 389 8.02 8.63 7.86
C MET A 389 9.16 8.15 6.95
N LEU A 390 9.31 6.83 6.79
CA LEU A 390 10.38 6.28 5.96
C LEU A 390 10.14 6.56 4.47
N SER A 391 8.87 6.62 4.04
CA SER A 391 8.53 7.00 2.67
C SER A 391 8.89 8.46 2.39
N ALA A 392 8.60 9.38 3.31
CA ALA A 392 8.99 10.80 3.22
C ALA A 392 10.52 10.96 3.16
N ALA A 393 11.27 10.09 3.85
CA ALA A 393 12.72 10.05 3.77
C ALA A 393 13.27 9.35 2.50
N GLY A 394 12.41 8.87 1.60
CA GLY A 394 12.79 8.15 0.39
C GLY A 394 13.29 6.72 0.62
N VAL A 395 13.06 6.13 1.79
CA VAL A 395 13.48 4.76 2.12
C VAL A 395 12.47 3.76 1.55
N PRO A 396 12.85 2.91 0.60
CA PRO A 396 11.91 2.02 -0.07
C PRO A 396 11.57 0.79 0.78
N ARG A 397 10.47 0.14 0.41
CA ARG A 397 10.16 -1.22 0.89
C ARG A 397 11.32 -2.17 0.57
N ARG A 398 11.60 -3.11 1.46
CA ARG A 398 12.74 -4.06 1.40
C ARG A 398 14.11 -3.42 1.61
N ALA A 399 14.17 -2.19 2.11
CA ALA A 399 15.42 -1.67 2.64
C ALA A 399 15.84 -2.43 3.91
N ILE A 400 17.13 -2.45 4.17
CA ILE A 400 17.72 -3.02 5.40
C ILE A 400 18.44 -1.88 6.10
N ILE A 401 17.88 -1.44 7.21
CA ILE A 401 18.45 -0.38 8.04
C ILE A 401 19.72 -0.91 8.72
N LYS A 402 20.79 -0.15 8.66
CA LYS A 402 22.11 -0.46 9.24
C LYS A 402 22.46 0.45 10.41
N SER A 403 22.03 1.71 10.38
CA SER A 403 22.19 2.63 11.50
C SER A 403 21.14 3.74 11.46
N ILE A 404 20.78 4.25 12.63
CA ILE A 404 19.93 5.43 12.84
C ILE A 404 20.68 6.36 13.77
N ASN A 405 20.75 7.65 13.47
CA ASN A 405 21.44 8.67 14.26
C ASN A 405 22.88 8.25 14.61
N ASN A 406 23.61 7.72 13.62
CA ASN A 406 24.97 7.18 13.74
C ASN A 406 25.14 5.99 14.71
N GLN A 407 24.05 5.42 15.25
CA GLN A 407 24.07 4.22 16.08
C GLN A 407 23.74 3.00 15.21
N GLU A 408 24.58 1.96 15.31
CA GLU A 408 24.39 0.70 14.59
C GLU A 408 23.12 -0.01 15.03
N THR A 409 22.35 -0.55 14.07
CA THR A 409 21.10 -1.27 14.33
C THR A 409 21.18 -2.67 13.74
N LYS A 410 21.61 -3.65 14.56
CA LYS A 410 21.71 -5.06 14.15
C LYS A 410 20.38 -5.80 14.22
N ASN A 411 19.49 -5.34 15.05
CA ASN A 411 18.17 -5.92 15.32
C ASN A 411 17.16 -4.84 15.69
N ILE A 412 15.90 -5.26 15.82
CA ILE A 412 14.78 -4.36 16.12
C ILE A 412 14.89 -3.69 17.51
N THR A 413 15.54 -4.35 18.47
CA THR A 413 15.74 -3.80 19.82
C THR A 413 16.71 -2.62 19.78
N ASP A 414 17.75 -2.68 18.93
CA ASP A 414 18.64 -1.54 18.72
C ASP A 414 17.89 -0.33 18.14
N VAL A 415 16.98 -0.58 17.18
CA VAL A 415 16.11 0.48 16.62
C VAL A 415 15.21 1.07 17.71
N GLU A 416 14.56 0.23 18.52
CA GLU A 416 13.73 0.66 19.65
C GLU A 416 14.51 1.57 20.61
N ASN A 417 15.72 1.16 20.99
CA ASN A 417 16.59 1.94 21.89
C ASN A 417 16.92 3.31 21.31
N VAL A 418 17.27 3.38 20.02
CA VAL A 418 17.58 4.67 19.37
C VAL A 418 16.35 5.56 19.26
N ILE A 419 15.24 5.02 18.71
CA ILE A 419 14.04 5.82 18.44
C ILE A 419 13.42 6.36 19.75
N SER A 420 13.47 5.60 20.84
CA SER A 420 12.94 6.05 22.15
C SER A 420 13.66 7.27 22.72
N THR A 421 14.90 7.53 22.32
CA THR A 421 15.67 8.71 22.76
C THR A 421 15.44 9.96 21.91
N LEU A 422 14.89 9.82 20.71
CA LEU A 422 14.69 10.93 19.79
C LEU A 422 13.48 11.78 20.19
N PHE A 423 13.55 13.07 19.95
CA PHE A 423 12.44 14.00 20.14
C PHE A 423 11.52 14.01 18.91
N ASP A 424 10.27 14.44 19.13
CA ASP A 424 9.38 14.73 18.00
C ASP A 424 9.98 15.81 17.09
N ARG A 425 9.83 15.62 15.77
CA ARG A 425 10.40 16.48 14.70
C ARG A 425 11.92 16.51 14.63
N GLN A 426 12.65 15.75 15.41
CA GLN A 426 14.09 15.60 15.28
C GLN A 426 14.45 14.96 13.94
N GLU A 427 15.38 15.57 13.22
CA GLU A 427 15.96 14.99 12.00
C GLU A 427 17.21 14.20 12.33
N VAL A 428 17.29 12.97 11.80
CA VAL A 428 18.40 12.06 12.06
C VAL A 428 18.84 11.36 10.79
N SER A 429 20.14 11.08 10.71
CA SER A 429 20.68 10.28 9.62
C SER A 429 20.22 8.82 9.73
N LEU A 430 19.85 8.23 8.60
CA LEU A 430 19.50 6.83 8.47
C LEU A 430 20.37 6.24 7.36
N ARG A 431 21.09 5.16 7.67
CA ARG A 431 21.89 4.41 6.69
C ARG A 431 21.23 3.07 6.44
N TYR A 432 21.09 2.73 5.17
CA TYR A 432 20.41 1.51 4.74
C TYR A 432 21.03 0.96 3.45
N SER A 433 20.80 -0.31 3.18
CA SER A 433 21.02 -0.91 1.87
C SER A 433 19.70 -1.38 1.30
N THR A 434 19.64 -1.56 -0.02
CA THR A 434 18.44 -2.08 -0.69
C THR A 434 18.63 -3.53 -1.11
N PHE A 435 17.54 -4.22 -1.39
CA PHE A 435 17.56 -5.60 -1.88
C PHE A 435 18.27 -5.75 -3.24
N ASN A 436 18.26 -4.70 -4.06
CA ASN A 436 18.92 -4.68 -5.36
C ASN A 436 20.41 -4.36 -5.23
N GLU A 437 20.78 -3.55 -4.24
CA GLU A 437 22.15 -3.12 -3.96
C GLU A 437 22.52 -3.42 -2.50
N PRO A 438 22.65 -4.70 -2.10
CA PRO A 438 22.83 -5.08 -0.69
C PRO A 438 24.19 -4.67 -0.09
N HIS A 439 25.19 -4.40 -0.94
CA HIS A 439 26.53 -3.98 -0.53
C HIS A 439 26.77 -2.48 -0.63
N ARG A 440 25.80 -1.73 -1.16
CA ARG A 440 25.88 -0.27 -1.26
C ARG A 440 25.05 0.36 -0.15
N ILE A 441 25.72 1.17 0.67
CA ILE A 441 25.03 1.95 1.71
C ILE A 441 24.49 3.23 1.10
N GLN A 442 23.22 3.47 1.33
CA GLN A 442 22.51 4.70 1.01
C GLN A 442 22.24 5.46 2.32
N VAL A 443 22.16 6.78 2.21
CA VAL A 443 21.90 7.67 3.35
C VAL A 443 20.64 8.46 3.08
N ALA A 444 19.78 8.55 4.09
CA ALA A 444 18.59 9.40 4.10
C ALA A 444 18.57 10.22 5.38
N VAL A 445 17.84 11.33 5.35
CA VAL A 445 17.48 12.09 6.54
C VAL A 445 16.03 11.77 6.87
N MET A 446 15.81 11.22 8.05
CA MET A 446 14.49 10.88 8.56
C MET A 446 14.09 11.90 9.63
N ARG A 447 12.90 12.48 9.50
CA ARG A 447 12.30 13.35 10.50
C ARG A 447 11.35 12.54 11.37
N MET A 448 11.54 12.59 12.68
CA MET A 448 10.64 11.93 13.62
C MET A 448 9.28 12.61 13.62
N ASP A 449 8.22 11.83 13.49
CA ASP A 449 6.83 12.28 13.62
C ASP A 449 6.08 11.37 14.58
N ARG A 450 5.55 11.94 15.65
CA ARG A 450 4.76 11.25 16.67
C ARG A 450 3.31 11.70 16.70
N LYS A 451 2.97 12.70 15.87
CA LYS A 451 1.64 13.30 15.81
C LYS A 451 0.59 12.37 15.20
N TRP A 452 0.95 11.73 14.09
CA TRP A 452 -0.01 10.96 13.30
C TRP A 452 -0.11 9.50 13.71
N PHE A 453 0.99 8.88 14.13
CA PHE A 453 1.07 7.44 14.37
C PHE A 453 1.85 7.15 15.65
N PRO A 454 1.27 6.35 16.58
CA PRO A 454 1.96 5.96 17.80
C PRO A 454 3.11 4.99 17.50
N LEU A 455 4.14 5.05 18.33
CA LEU A 455 5.23 4.07 18.33
C LEU A 455 4.80 2.83 19.12
N ARG A 456 4.79 1.67 18.49
CA ARG A 456 4.37 0.41 19.09
C ARG A 456 5.34 -0.71 18.76
N LYS A 457 5.47 -1.63 19.72
CA LYS A 457 6.13 -2.92 19.55
C LYS A 457 5.10 -4.02 19.67
N CYS A 458 5.07 -4.91 18.71
CA CYS A 458 4.13 -6.04 18.69
C CYS A 458 4.90 -7.35 18.66
N TYR A 459 4.41 -8.36 19.34
CA TYR A 459 5.03 -9.68 19.41
C TYR A 459 4.01 -10.79 19.14
N ARG A 460 4.50 -11.88 18.56
CA ARG A 460 3.67 -13.03 18.23
C ARG A 460 3.36 -13.84 19.49
N ASP A 461 2.08 -14.11 19.70
CA ASP A 461 1.60 -15.03 20.73
C ASP A 461 0.75 -16.12 20.07
N ASP A 462 1.38 -17.28 19.84
CA ASP A 462 0.71 -18.42 19.22
C ASP A 462 -0.32 -19.09 20.17
N SER A 463 -0.27 -18.80 21.49
CA SER A 463 -1.27 -19.33 22.45
C SER A 463 -2.65 -18.72 22.22
N ILE A 464 -2.71 -17.47 21.83
CA ILE A 464 -3.95 -16.76 21.48
C ILE A 464 -4.11 -16.55 19.95
N GLY A 465 -3.06 -16.83 19.18
CA GLY A 465 -3.02 -16.64 17.73
C GLY A 465 -3.07 -15.19 17.28
N LYS A 466 -2.65 -14.26 18.14
CA LYS A 466 -2.69 -12.81 17.90
C LYS A 466 -1.30 -12.20 18.11
N TRP A 467 -1.22 -10.90 17.79
CA TRP A 467 -0.02 -10.10 17.97
C TRP A 467 -0.33 -8.93 18.91
N PRO A 468 -0.26 -9.12 20.24
CA PRO A 468 -0.40 -8.03 21.19
C PRO A 468 0.68 -6.98 20.97
N CYS A 469 0.30 -5.72 21.19
CA CYS A 469 1.17 -4.56 21.00
C CYS A 469 1.22 -3.73 22.28
N GLU A 470 2.40 -3.23 22.59
CA GLU A 470 2.65 -2.24 23.63
C GLU A 470 3.03 -0.89 23.00
N VAL A 471 2.53 0.19 23.56
CA VAL A 471 2.95 1.54 23.21
C VAL A 471 4.27 1.82 23.90
N LEU A 472 5.29 2.17 23.13
CA LEU A 472 6.60 2.48 23.67
C LEU A 472 6.64 3.89 24.25
N ARG A 473 7.41 4.08 25.31
CA ARG A 473 7.61 5.40 25.92
C ARG A 473 8.22 6.37 24.92
N GLU A 474 7.72 7.58 24.94
CA GLU A 474 8.17 8.67 24.12
C GLU A 474 9.02 9.65 24.92
N ASN A 475 10.05 10.19 24.28
CA ASN A 475 10.77 11.32 24.85
C ASN A 475 9.95 12.58 24.64
N SER A 476 9.43 13.16 25.72
CA SER A 476 8.58 14.36 25.72
C SER A 476 9.34 15.68 25.63
N GLY A 477 10.65 15.63 25.51
CA GLY A 477 11.47 16.85 25.35
C GLY A 477 11.16 17.56 24.03
N LYS A 478 11.28 18.88 24.03
CA LYS A 478 11.18 19.70 22.80
C LYS A 478 12.58 19.93 22.23
N ILE A 479 12.72 19.86 20.92
CA ILE A 479 13.93 20.31 20.25
C ILE A 479 14.04 21.82 20.47
N VAL A 480 15.17 22.27 21.00
CA VAL A 480 15.57 23.66 20.91
C VAL A 480 16.07 23.85 19.48
N VAL A 481 15.30 24.54 18.67
CA VAL A 481 15.75 24.90 17.30
C VAL A 481 16.87 25.92 17.49
N ASP A 482 18.10 25.52 17.17
CA ASP A 482 19.19 26.46 17.08
C ASP A 482 18.86 27.48 15.97
N LYS A 483 18.90 28.75 16.30
CA LYS A 483 18.72 29.86 15.32
C LYS A 483 19.90 29.80 14.33
N ALA A 484 19.64 29.22 13.17
CA ALA A 484 20.66 29.18 12.12
C ALA A 484 20.85 30.54 11.49
N GLU A 485 22.11 30.97 11.27
CA GLU A 485 22.40 32.09 10.40
C GLU A 485 22.15 31.65 8.96
N VAL A 486 21.17 32.30 8.30
CA VAL A 486 20.81 32.01 6.91
C VAL A 486 21.22 33.21 6.04
N ARG A 487 21.98 32.92 4.99
CA ARG A 487 22.36 33.92 3.98
C ARG A 487 21.74 33.55 2.64
N PHE A 488 21.02 34.48 2.05
CA PHE A 488 20.49 34.31 0.70
C PHE A 488 21.63 34.43 -0.33
N ILE A 489 21.45 33.71 -1.45
CA ILE A 489 22.40 33.77 -2.56
C ILE A 489 22.28 35.15 -3.22
N GLU A 490 23.42 35.84 -3.41
CA GLU A 490 23.48 37.07 -4.19
C GLU A 490 23.50 36.74 -5.69
N TYR A 491 22.58 37.33 -6.42
CA TYR A 491 22.45 37.18 -7.86
C TYR A 491 22.92 38.46 -8.59
N SER A 492 23.54 38.26 -9.75
CA SER A 492 23.92 39.41 -10.63
C SER A 492 22.69 40.09 -11.25
N ASP A 493 21.58 39.36 -11.39
CA ASP A 493 20.31 39.93 -11.84
C ASP A 493 19.57 40.61 -10.68
N GLN A 494 19.27 41.90 -10.83
CA GLN A 494 18.60 42.69 -9.79
C GLN A 494 17.24 42.13 -9.36
N ARG A 495 16.48 41.48 -10.26
CA ARG A 495 15.18 40.88 -9.97
C ARG A 495 15.33 39.63 -9.12
N ALA A 496 16.27 38.73 -9.50
CA ALA A 496 16.59 37.56 -8.70
C ALA A 496 17.07 37.98 -7.31
N ASN A 497 17.93 39.00 -7.23
CA ASN A 497 18.45 39.47 -5.96
C ASN A 497 17.35 40.02 -5.06
N ARG A 498 16.40 40.79 -5.64
CA ARG A 498 15.26 41.36 -4.91
C ARG A 498 14.28 40.27 -4.45
N LEU A 499 14.06 39.21 -5.26
CA LEU A 499 13.05 38.17 -4.99
C LEU A 499 13.62 36.96 -4.26
N SER A 500 14.94 36.82 -4.12
CA SER A 500 15.61 35.70 -3.50
C SER A 500 15.16 35.44 -2.06
N SER A 501 14.87 36.54 -1.31
CA SER A 501 14.39 36.48 0.07
C SER A 501 12.86 36.32 0.21
N SER A 502 12.14 36.34 -0.94
CA SER A 502 10.66 36.23 -0.96
C SER A 502 10.14 34.93 -1.58
N ILE A 503 11.03 34.15 -2.23
CA ILE A 503 10.68 32.87 -2.85
C ILE A 503 11.31 31.74 -2.04
N VAL A 504 10.49 30.81 -1.60
CA VAL A 504 10.88 29.68 -0.72
C VAL A 504 10.50 28.34 -1.34
N SER A 505 11.14 27.27 -0.92
CA SER A 505 10.68 25.92 -1.24
C SER A 505 9.69 25.44 -0.19
N VAL A 506 8.68 24.70 -0.62
CA VAL A 506 7.65 24.13 0.25
C VAL A 506 7.60 22.63 0.02
N LYS A 507 7.59 21.86 1.11
CA LYS A 507 7.33 20.42 1.11
C LYS A 507 6.06 20.15 1.89
N PHE A 508 5.27 19.19 1.42
CA PHE A 508 4.03 18.79 2.05
C PHE A 508 3.88 17.27 2.04
N ASP A 509 3.68 16.69 3.21
CA ASP A 509 3.54 15.24 3.41
C ASP A 509 2.15 14.92 3.97
N ILE A 510 1.45 13.97 3.34
CA ILE A 510 0.07 13.58 3.68
C ILE A 510 0.09 12.23 4.41
N PRO A 511 -0.40 12.16 5.68
CA PRO A 511 -0.44 10.91 6.44
C PRO A 511 -1.58 9.98 6.01
N TYR A 512 -2.68 10.53 5.46
CA TYR A 512 -3.87 9.78 5.04
C TYR A 512 -4.42 10.31 3.71
N HIS A 513 -4.76 9.41 2.80
CA HIS A 513 -5.32 9.77 1.49
C HIS A 513 -6.77 10.25 1.59
N VAL A 514 -7.00 11.54 1.39
CA VAL A 514 -8.30 12.21 1.43
C VAL A 514 -8.59 12.91 0.10
N ASP A 515 -9.83 13.34 -0.13
CA ASP A 515 -10.26 14.21 -1.25
C ASP A 515 -9.86 13.68 -2.65
N GLY A 516 -9.71 12.36 -2.80
CA GLY A 516 -9.26 11.74 -4.06
C GLY A 516 -7.75 11.85 -4.34
N ILE A 517 -6.97 12.34 -3.38
CA ILE A 517 -5.51 12.50 -3.50
C ILE A 517 -4.84 11.13 -3.36
N SER A 518 -3.96 10.78 -4.30
CA SER A 518 -3.26 9.49 -4.34
C SER A 518 -1.79 9.56 -3.91
N GLU A 519 -1.14 10.72 -4.10
CA GLU A 519 0.26 10.91 -3.74
C GLU A 519 0.37 11.33 -2.27
N ALA A 520 1.49 10.99 -1.63
CA ALA A 520 1.72 11.30 -0.22
C ALA A 520 2.75 12.42 -0.02
N HIS A 521 3.57 12.74 -1.01
CA HIS A 521 4.71 13.66 -0.88
C HIS A 521 4.70 14.66 -2.03
N TYR A 522 4.75 15.94 -1.68
CA TYR A 522 4.69 17.06 -2.61
C TYR A 522 5.82 18.06 -2.36
N ALA A 523 6.28 18.71 -3.41
CA ALA A 523 7.24 19.80 -3.32
C ALA A 523 6.94 20.85 -4.39
N GLY A 524 7.14 22.13 -4.04
CA GLY A 524 6.90 23.26 -4.94
C GLY A 524 7.50 24.56 -4.42
N ALA A 525 7.20 25.66 -5.09
CA ALA A 525 7.63 27.00 -4.67
C ALA A 525 6.54 27.71 -3.85
N GLY A 526 6.95 28.44 -2.84
CA GLY A 526 6.11 29.36 -2.06
C GLY A 526 6.55 30.83 -2.22
N LEU A 527 5.59 31.71 -2.11
CA LEU A 527 5.79 33.18 -2.22
C LEU A 527 5.41 33.83 -0.90
N ILE A 528 6.34 34.53 -0.25
CA ILE A 528 6.06 35.25 0.99
C ILE A 528 5.19 36.46 0.66
N VAL A 529 3.96 36.48 1.16
CA VAL A 529 3.00 37.59 0.88
C VAL A 529 2.73 38.50 2.07
N ASP A 530 3.07 38.04 3.28
CA ASP A 530 3.07 38.87 4.49
C ASP A 530 4.14 38.33 5.44
N LYS A 531 5.28 39.02 5.48
CA LYS A 531 6.44 38.63 6.28
C LYS A 531 6.24 38.81 7.78
N LYS A 532 5.32 39.69 8.20
CA LYS A 532 5.09 40.01 9.63
C LYS A 532 4.42 38.85 10.34
N VAL A 533 3.56 38.14 9.64
CA VAL A 533 2.82 36.98 10.19
C VAL A 533 3.27 35.65 9.60
N GLY A 534 4.28 35.68 8.72
CA GLY A 534 4.81 34.45 8.10
C GLY A 534 3.85 33.82 7.08
N LEU A 535 3.06 34.61 6.36
CA LEU A 535 2.09 34.07 5.38
C LEU A 535 2.78 33.82 4.02
N VAL A 536 2.62 32.59 3.51
CA VAL A 536 3.18 32.15 2.23
C VAL A 536 2.06 31.66 1.34
N LEU A 537 2.02 32.17 0.11
CA LEU A 537 1.19 31.63 -0.98
C LEU A 537 1.90 30.44 -1.62
N VAL A 538 1.18 29.37 -1.89
CA VAL A 538 1.65 28.17 -2.59
C VAL A 538 0.54 27.65 -3.51
N ASP A 539 0.88 26.88 -4.54
CA ASP A 539 -0.15 26.25 -5.34
C ASP A 539 -0.82 25.07 -4.61
N ARG A 540 -2.08 24.83 -4.92
CA ARG A 540 -2.85 23.71 -4.38
C ARG A 540 -2.36 22.35 -4.91
N ASN A 541 -1.58 22.32 -6.00
CA ASN A 541 -0.92 21.13 -6.48
C ASN A 541 0.19 20.68 -5.54
N THR A 542 0.83 21.62 -4.82
CA THR A 542 1.83 21.35 -3.77
C THR A 542 1.20 21.15 -2.40
N VAL A 543 0.13 21.90 -2.05
CA VAL A 543 -0.61 21.76 -0.79
C VAL A 543 -2.07 21.46 -1.09
N PRO A 544 -2.41 20.21 -1.45
CA PRO A 544 -3.74 19.86 -2.00
C PRO A 544 -4.84 19.73 -0.96
N THR A 545 -4.49 19.53 0.32
CA THR A 545 -5.43 19.34 1.43
C THR A 545 -4.90 20.02 2.71
N THR A 546 -5.78 20.20 3.68
CA THR A 546 -5.39 20.70 5.01
C THR A 546 -4.73 19.63 5.88
N LEU A 547 -4.91 18.35 5.53
CA LEU A 547 -4.43 17.19 6.30
C LEU A 547 -3.00 16.82 5.91
N GLY A 548 -2.03 17.34 6.64
CA GLY A 548 -0.62 16.98 6.41
C GLY A 548 0.34 17.84 7.22
N ASP A 549 1.62 17.55 7.00
CA ASP A 549 2.74 18.30 7.55
C ASP A 549 3.40 19.12 6.45
N VAL A 550 3.50 20.41 6.67
CA VAL A 550 4.12 21.35 5.74
C VAL A 550 5.40 21.93 6.33
N SER A 551 6.44 22.03 5.53
CA SER A 551 7.68 22.73 5.86
C SER A 551 8.06 23.72 4.76
N VAL A 552 8.70 24.80 5.19
CA VAL A 552 9.18 25.88 4.33
C VAL A 552 10.70 25.95 4.46
N THR A 553 11.42 25.84 3.35
CA THR A 553 12.88 25.93 3.29
C THR A 553 13.29 27.31 2.81
N PHE A 554 14.03 28.02 3.61
CA PHE A 554 14.58 29.35 3.33
C PHE A 554 16.03 29.23 2.87
N ALA A 555 16.38 29.92 1.77
CA ALA A 555 17.73 29.96 1.16
C ALA A 555 18.35 28.55 0.95
N GLY A 556 17.56 27.47 0.87
CA GLY A 556 18.05 26.10 0.78
C GLY A 556 18.79 25.59 2.04
N ALA A 557 18.67 26.28 3.17
CA ALA A 557 19.49 26.05 4.37
C ALA A 557 18.68 25.90 5.66
N LEU A 558 17.53 26.54 5.79
CA LEU A 558 16.72 26.53 7.02
C LEU A 558 15.32 26.01 6.73
N ASP A 559 14.98 24.88 7.34
CA ASP A 559 13.65 24.28 7.26
C ASP A 559 12.81 24.68 8.49
N ILE A 560 11.65 25.31 8.25
CA ILE A 560 10.71 25.71 9.29
C ILE A 560 9.37 25.02 9.06
N SER A 561 8.81 24.42 10.10
CA SER A 561 7.45 23.89 10.05
C SER A 561 6.42 25.00 9.91
N ALA A 562 5.37 24.74 9.12
CA ALA A 562 4.27 25.65 8.91
C ALA A 562 2.92 24.96 9.08
N LYS A 563 1.83 25.75 9.05
CA LYS A 563 0.44 25.28 9.12
C LYS A 563 -0.30 25.68 7.86
N VAL A 564 -1.18 24.82 7.37
CA VAL A 564 -2.10 25.18 6.29
C VAL A 564 -3.20 26.07 6.87
N VAL A 565 -3.28 27.32 6.41
CA VAL A 565 -4.28 28.30 6.88
C VAL A 565 -5.53 28.25 6.03
N PHE A 566 -5.36 28.24 4.71
CA PHE A 566 -6.46 28.26 3.75
C PHE A 566 -6.11 27.51 2.47
N ILE A 567 -7.09 26.82 1.92
CA ILE A 567 -7.03 26.22 0.58
C ILE A 567 -8.15 26.83 -0.22
N HIS A 568 -7.85 27.48 -1.34
CA HIS A 568 -8.86 28.14 -2.15
C HIS A 568 -9.78 27.08 -2.80
N PRO A 569 -11.09 27.17 -2.62
CA PRO A 569 -12.02 26.14 -3.10
C PRO A 569 -12.17 26.09 -4.62
N LEU A 570 -11.84 27.18 -5.33
CA LEU A 570 -12.05 27.34 -6.77
C LEU A 570 -10.75 27.37 -7.55
N HIS A 571 -9.67 27.97 -6.99
CA HIS A 571 -8.40 28.18 -7.68
C HIS A 571 -7.26 27.36 -7.10
N ASN A 572 -6.25 27.12 -7.91
CA ASN A 572 -5.01 26.43 -7.54
C ASN A 572 -4.11 27.27 -6.62
N LEU A 573 -4.68 27.74 -5.51
CA LEU A 573 -4.04 28.57 -4.51
C LEU A 573 -4.24 27.99 -3.12
N ALA A 574 -3.19 28.01 -2.31
CA ALA A 574 -3.24 27.70 -0.89
C ALA A 574 -2.37 28.68 -0.11
N PHE A 575 -2.70 28.91 1.16
CA PHE A 575 -1.94 29.74 2.06
C PHE A 575 -1.48 28.91 3.25
N ILE A 576 -0.20 29.00 3.54
CA ILE A 576 0.44 28.38 4.70
C ILE A 576 1.06 29.46 5.56
N GLN A 577 1.24 29.18 6.85
CA GLN A 577 1.79 30.14 7.81
C GLN A 577 2.89 29.46 8.63
N TYR A 578 4.08 30.04 8.65
CA TYR A 578 5.16 29.69 9.55
C TYR A 578 5.28 30.71 10.70
N ASP A 579 6.02 30.36 11.74
CA ASP A 579 6.32 31.27 12.85
C ASP A 579 7.57 32.11 12.52
N PRO A 580 7.42 33.41 12.31
CA PRO A 580 8.56 34.29 11.98
C PRO A 580 9.66 34.36 13.06
N GLU A 581 9.34 34.06 14.33
CA GLU A 581 10.34 34.07 15.41
C GLU A 581 11.40 32.96 15.23
N LEU A 582 11.08 31.92 14.45
CA LEU A 582 11.99 30.82 14.15
C LEU A 582 13.05 31.16 13.09
N LEU A 583 12.89 32.26 12.35
CA LEU A 583 13.82 32.69 11.30
C LEU A 583 15.16 33.20 11.84
N GLY A 584 15.25 33.56 13.13
CA GLY A 584 16.45 34.12 13.70
C GLY A 584 16.82 35.46 13.04
N ASN A 585 18.02 35.50 12.43
CA ASN A 585 18.53 36.71 11.77
C ASN A 585 18.34 36.70 10.25
N ALA A 586 17.54 35.81 9.71
CA ALA A 586 17.29 35.71 8.27
C ALA A 586 16.53 36.95 7.79
N GLU A 587 17.15 37.74 6.90
CA GLU A 587 16.51 38.88 6.26
C GLU A 587 15.60 38.42 5.13
N ILE A 588 14.29 38.36 5.39
CA ILE A 588 13.27 38.02 4.41
C ILE A 588 12.49 39.23 3.93
N ASP A 589 12.01 39.17 2.71
CA ASP A 589 11.09 40.13 2.13
C ASP A 589 9.78 39.48 1.65
N GLU A 590 8.75 40.31 1.52
CA GLU A 590 7.50 39.94 0.89
C GLU A 590 7.47 40.39 -0.57
N ILE A 591 6.74 39.64 -1.43
CA ILE A 591 6.57 40.05 -2.84
C ILE A 591 5.72 41.32 -2.95
N GLU A 592 6.08 42.21 -3.86
CA GLU A 592 5.26 43.37 -4.21
C GLU A 592 4.28 42.97 -5.32
N LEU A 593 3.00 42.81 -4.98
CA LEU A 593 1.94 42.50 -5.94
C LEU A 593 1.48 43.75 -6.67
N ARG A 594 1.47 43.69 -8.01
CA ARG A 594 1.03 44.80 -8.86
C ARG A 594 -0.04 44.33 -9.84
N GLU A 595 -1.20 44.95 -9.77
CA GLU A 595 -2.26 44.70 -10.71
C GLU A 595 -1.93 45.33 -12.08
N LYS A 596 -1.92 44.50 -13.11
CA LYS A 596 -1.75 44.88 -14.49
C LYS A 596 -2.46 43.85 -15.38
N GLU A 597 -3.31 44.33 -16.28
CA GLU A 597 -3.87 43.45 -17.33
C GLU A 597 -2.74 43.06 -18.29
N LEU A 598 -2.51 41.72 -18.37
CA LEU A 598 -1.46 41.16 -19.21
C LEU A 598 -2.06 40.68 -20.54
N SER A 599 -1.35 40.92 -21.64
CA SER A 599 -1.78 40.58 -22.99
C SER A 599 -0.74 39.76 -23.74
N VAL A 600 -1.21 39.03 -24.77
CA VAL A 600 -0.34 38.25 -25.65
C VAL A 600 0.69 39.18 -26.31
N GLY A 601 1.97 38.79 -26.25
CA GLY A 601 3.08 39.55 -26.80
C GLY A 601 3.77 40.47 -25.81
N ASP A 602 3.19 40.72 -24.61
CA ASP A 602 3.82 41.51 -23.56
C ASP A 602 5.16 40.89 -23.14
N ASP A 603 6.18 41.74 -23.01
CA ASP A 603 7.45 41.34 -22.41
C ASP A 603 7.28 41.16 -20.91
N ILE A 604 7.79 40.02 -20.40
CA ILE A 604 7.66 39.60 -19.02
C ILE A 604 8.98 38.95 -18.54
N TRP A 605 9.25 39.00 -17.27
CA TRP A 605 10.37 38.31 -16.63
C TRP A 605 9.87 37.17 -15.77
N LEU A 606 10.29 35.94 -16.09
CA LEU A 606 10.09 34.79 -15.24
C LEU A 606 11.23 34.72 -14.22
N VAL A 607 10.91 34.76 -12.94
CA VAL A 607 11.85 34.50 -11.83
C VAL A 607 11.31 33.27 -11.12
N ALA A 608 11.99 32.13 -11.27
CA ALA A 608 11.46 30.83 -10.86
C ALA A 608 12.50 30.01 -10.08
N LEU A 609 12.03 29.19 -9.16
CA LEU A 609 12.83 28.30 -8.34
C LEU A 609 13.07 26.97 -9.08
N LYS A 610 14.31 26.51 -9.07
CA LYS A 610 14.70 25.16 -9.52
C LYS A 610 14.72 24.17 -8.37
N ASP A 611 14.69 22.87 -8.69
CA ASP A 611 14.82 21.79 -7.69
C ASP A 611 16.07 21.95 -6.79
N ALA A 612 17.17 22.49 -7.33
CA ALA A 612 18.40 22.75 -6.60
C ALA A 612 18.36 24.01 -5.70
N GLN A 613 17.17 24.56 -5.41
CA GLN A 613 16.98 25.77 -4.59
C GLN A 613 17.65 27.04 -5.17
N GLN A 614 17.89 27.07 -6.48
CA GLN A 614 18.45 28.22 -7.18
C GLN A 614 17.39 28.92 -8.00
N LEU A 615 17.42 30.28 -7.96
CA LEU A 615 16.57 31.08 -8.85
C LEU A 615 17.14 31.12 -10.26
N LEU A 616 16.28 31.04 -11.24
CA LEU A 616 16.56 31.35 -12.61
C LEU A 616 15.77 32.60 -13.01
N VAL A 617 16.36 33.43 -13.87
CA VAL A 617 15.70 34.60 -14.46
C VAL A 617 15.70 34.44 -15.97
N LYS A 618 14.53 34.59 -16.59
CA LYS A 618 14.39 34.57 -18.05
C LYS A 618 13.47 35.69 -18.54
N LYS A 619 13.97 36.57 -19.41
CA LYS A 619 13.10 37.45 -20.19
C LYS A 619 12.37 36.62 -21.26
N THR A 620 11.08 36.78 -21.36
CA THR A 620 10.23 36.02 -22.29
C THR A 620 9.00 36.87 -22.68
N LYS A 621 8.12 36.29 -23.50
CA LYS A 621 6.85 36.93 -23.88
C LYS A 621 5.70 36.07 -23.45
N ILE A 622 4.57 36.68 -23.17
CA ILE A 622 3.30 36.03 -22.97
C ILE A 622 2.86 35.40 -24.31
N SER A 623 2.67 34.09 -24.33
CA SER A 623 2.23 33.35 -25.51
C SER A 623 0.71 33.25 -25.61
N ALA A 624 0.03 33.13 -24.48
CA ALA A 624 -1.42 33.12 -24.40
C ALA A 624 -1.92 33.52 -23.00
N VAL A 625 -3.15 34.02 -22.96
CA VAL A 625 -3.96 34.21 -21.75
C VAL A 625 -5.28 33.50 -22.02
N ASP A 626 -5.37 32.23 -21.67
CA ASP A 626 -6.46 31.36 -22.10
C ASP A 626 -7.09 30.59 -20.95
N SER A 627 -8.34 30.18 -21.19
CA SER A 627 -9.10 29.36 -20.26
C SER A 627 -8.48 27.99 -20.04
N LEU A 628 -8.23 27.61 -18.80
CA LEU A 628 -7.78 26.29 -18.44
C LEU A 628 -8.89 25.24 -18.67
N LYS A 629 -8.54 24.18 -19.36
CA LYS A 629 -9.47 23.05 -19.63
C LYS A 629 -8.77 21.73 -19.34
N PHE A 630 -9.14 21.11 -18.24
CA PHE A 630 -8.65 19.79 -17.86
C PHE A 630 -9.67 18.69 -18.11
N PRO A 631 -9.23 17.48 -18.48
CA PRO A 631 -10.12 16.31 -18.54
C PRO A 631 -10.66 15.99 -17.16
N ILE A 632 -11.84 15.36 -17.11
CA ILE A 632 -12.41 14.88 -15.86
C ILE A 632 -11.67 13.63 -15.43
N PRO A 633 -11.09 13.57 -14.21
CA PRO A 633 -10.38 12.41 -13.73
C PRO A 633 -11.35 11.26 -13.37
N GLN A 634 -10.86 10.04 -13.36
CA GLN A 634 -11.66 8.88 -12.91
C GLN A 634 -12.02 8.99 -11.43
N ILE A 635 -11.07 9.40 -10.59
CA ILE A 635 -11.28 9.68 -9.18
C ILE A 635 -11.60 11.19 -9.06
N PRO A 636 -12.75 11.57 -8.48
CA PRO A 636 -13.05 12.98 -8.25
C PRO A 636 -11.97 13.61 -7.36
N VAL A 637 -11.29 14.60 -7.87
CA VAL A 637 -10.22 15.35 -7.19
C VAL A 637 -10.26 16.79 -7.68
N PHE A 638 -9.75 17.73 -6.87
CA PHE A 638 -9.68 19.12 -7.26
C PHE A 638 -9.01 19.28 -8.62
N ARG A 639 -9.60 20.11 -9.44
CA ARG A 639 -8.99 20.64 -10.66
C ARG A 639 -9.47 22.07 -10.90
N GLU A 640 -8.56 22.86 -11.40
CA GLU A 640 -8.83 24.24 -11.78
C GLU A 640 -9.93 24.35 -12.83
N SER A 641 -10.80 25.32 -12.68
CA SER A 641 -11.83 25.69 -13.64
C SER A 641 -12.17 27.18 -13.51
N ASN A 642 -12.80 27.76 -14.54
CA ASN A 642 -13.20 29.17 -14.56
C ASN A 642 -12.03 30.14 -14.35
N LEU A 643 -10.85 29.81 -14.87
CA LEU A 643 -9.65 30.65 -14.78
C LEU A 643 -9.05 30.87 -16.15
N ASP A 644 -8.71 32.12 -16.48
CA ASP A 644 -7.81 32.46 -17.57
C ASP A 644 -6.38 32.50 -17.02
N ALA A 645 -5.54 31.59 -17.49
CA ALA A 645 -4.15 31.45 -17.05
C ALA A 645 -3.18 31.96 -18.12
N ILE A 646 -2.02 32.39 -17.68
CA ILE A 646 -0.97 32.99 -18.53
C ILE A 646 0.04 31.92 -18.88
N SER A 647 0.27 31.71 -20.17
CA SER A 647 1.34 30.85 -20.67
C SER A 647 2.48 31.65 -21.28
N LEU A 648 3.68 31.06 -21.30
CA LEU A 648 4.90 31.71 -21.77
C LEU A 648 5.48 31.01 -22.99
N HIS A 649 6.26 31.71 -23.78
CA HIS A 649 7.09 31.13 -24.84
C HIS A 649 8.28 30.37 -24.22
N ASN A 650 8.33 29.04 -24.45
CA ASN A 650 9.41 28.16 -24.02
C ASN A 650 9.88 28.41 -22.58
N PRO A 651 9.01 28.22 -21.56
CA PRO A 651 9.42 28.38 -20.19
C PRO A 651 10.45 27.30 -19.84
N PRO A 652 11.51 27.63 -19.07
CA PRO A 652 12.43 26.62 -18.55
C PRO A 652 11.73 25.80 -17.45
N ALA A 653 12.18 24.57 -17.22
CA ALA A 653 11.70 23.74 -16.11
C ALA A 653 11.96 24.42 -14.76
N SER A 654 10.95 24.45 -13.91
CA SER A 654 10.96 25.04 -12.57
C SER A 654 9.96 24.34 -11.67
N ILE A 655 9.98 24.63 -10.38
CA ILE A 655 8.99 24.17 -9.42
C ILE A 655 7.99 25.27 -9.02
N GLY A 656 7.99 26.38 -9.75
CA GLY A 656 7.17 27.57 -9.54
C GLY A 656 7.98 28.84 -9.32
N GLY A 657 7.30 29.96 -9.15
CA GLY A 657 7.91 31.27 -9.00
C GLY A 657 6.96 32.44 -9.31
N VAL A 658 7.46 33.49 -9.99
CA VAL A 658 6.69 34.66 -10.32
C VAL A 658 6.95 35.15 -11.74
N LEU A 659 5.94 35.84 -12.30
CA LEU A 659 6.06 36.69 -13.50
C LEU A 659 6.15 38.13 -13.02
N SER A 660 7.26 38.79 -13.32
CA SER A 660 7.52 40.16 -12.85
C SER A 660 7.71 41.16 -13.99
N ASP A 661 7.57 42.43 -13.66
CA ASP A 661 8.00 43.52 -14.51
C ASP A 661 9.53 43.72 -14.49
N GLU A 662 10.02 44.70 -15.22
CA GLU A 662 11.45 45.02 -15.29
C GLU A 662 12.09 45.35 -13.94
N LYS A 663 11.28 45.82 -12.99
CA LYS A 663 11.74 46.24 -11.64
C LYS A 663 11.57 45.15 -10.59
N GLY A 664 11.00 44.00 -10.95
CA GLY A 664 10.78 42.88 -10.02
C GLY A 664 9.44 42.94 -9.28
N ALA A 665 8.51 43.84 -9.62
CA ALA A 665 7.16 43.81 -9.08
C ALA A 665 6.38 42.65 -9.72
N VAL A 666 5.67 41.86 -8.90
CA VAL A 666 4.99 40.61 -9.31
C VAL A 666 3.67 40.93 -9.96
N LEU A 667 3.50 40.50 -11.20
CA LEU A 667 2.30 40.66 -12.02
C LEU A 667 1.45 39.37 -12.05
N ALA A 668 2.08 38.22 -11.83
CA ALA A 668 1.39 36.92 -11.68
C ALA A 668 2.27 35.96 -10.87
N ALA A 669 1.65 35.00 -10.18
CA ALA A 669 2.34 33.84 -9.62
C ALA A 669 2.48 32.79 -10.70
N TRP A 670 3.66 32.18 -10.82
CA TRP A 670 3.97 31.08 -11.72
C TRP A 670 3.82 29.77 -10.96
N LEU A 671 2.72 29.08 -11.14
CA LEU A 671 2.26 27.99 -10.32
C LEU A 671 2.20 26.66 -11.10
N SER A 672 2.37 25.56 -10.39
CA SER A 672 2.29 24.22 -10.93
C SER A 672 0.84 23.73 -11.03
N PHE A 673 0.48 23.15 -12.16
CA PHE A 673 -0.80 22.48 -12.41
C PHE A 673 -0.56 21.05 -12.86
N SER A 674 -1.41 20.12 -12.42
CA SER A 674 -1.33 18.73 -12.83
C SER A 674 -2.69 18.14 -13.19
N TYR A 675 -2.69 17.15 -14.06
CA TYR A 675 -3.84 16.27 -14.30
C TYR A 675 -3.36 14.87 -14.70
N GLY A 676 -4.23 13.88 -14.55
CA GLY A 676 -3.87 12.47 -14.69
C GLY A 676 -3.40 11.87 -13.37
N ALA A 677 -3.03 10.60 -13.39
CA ALA A 677 -2.54 9.88 -12.22
C ALA A 677 -1.46 8.87 -12.63
N GLY A 678 -0.51 8.60 -11.72
CA GLY A 678 0.57 7.63 -11.94
C GLY A 678 1.42 7.96 -13.15
N SER A 679 1.67 7.01 -14.04
CA SER A 679 2.50 7.18 -15.25
C SER A 679 1.88 8.09 -16.32
N GLU A 680 0.60 8.42 -16.21
CA GLU A 680 -0.09 9.33 -17.13
C GLU A 680 -0.21 10.76 -16.56
N ALA A 681 0.34 11.03 -15.40
CA ALA A 681 0.37 12.36 -14.81
C ALA A 681 1.14 13.34 -15.70
N LYS A 682 0.52 14.48 -15.98
CA LYS A 682 1.12 15.61 -16.71
C LYS A 682 1.14 16.80 -15.80
N GLN A 683 2.30 17.45 -15.73
CA GLN A 683 2.53 18.64 -14.95
C GLN A 683 3.05 19.76 -15.87
N PHE A 684 2.62 20.97 -15.61
CA PHE A 684 3.05 22.17 -16.31
C PHE A 684 2.79 23.40 -15.42
N GLU A 685 3.51 24.47 -15.67
CA GLU A 685 3.37 25.71 -14.94
C GLU A 685 2.65 26.77 -15.79
N TRP A 686 1.77 27.53 -15.13
CA TRP A 686 1.07 28.69 -15.70
C TRP A 686 0.98 29.84 -14.70
N GLY A 687 0.82 31.05 -15.23
CA GLY A 687 0.68 32.26 -14.43
C GLY A 687 -0.77 32.48 -13.97
N VAL A 688 -0.94 32.75 -12.67
CA VAL A 688 -2.18 33.23 -12.06
C VAL A 688 -2.03 34.72 -11.73
N SER A 689 -2.98 35.56 -12.19
CA SER A 689 -2.90 37.04 -12.06
C SER A 689 -2.70 37.50 -10.62
N ALA A 690 -1.84 38.50 -10.43
CA ALA A 690 -1.63 39.15 -9.16
C ALA A 690 -2.90 39.81 -8.57
N GLU A 691 -3.88 40.16 -9.40
CA GLU A 691 -5.18 40.69 -8.98
C GLU A 691 -5.91 39.71 -8.03
N ILE A 692 -6.01 38.44 -8.40
CA ILE A 692 -6.68 37.40 -7.59
C ILE A 692 -5.95 37.23 -6.25
N ILE A 693 -4.62 37.18 -6.30
CA ILE A 693 -3.78 36.97 -5.12
C ILE A 693 -3.88 38.16 -4.16
N LYS A 694 -3.83 39.37 -4.72
CA LYS A 694 -3.89 40.60 -3.93
C LYS A 694 -5.21 40.72 -3.18
N GLU A 695 -6.34 40.44 -3.80
CA GLU A 695 -7.65 40.43 -3.13
C GLU A 695 -7.67 39.52 -1.91
N LEU A 696 -7.11 38.32 -2.02
CA LEU A 696 -7.03 37.35 -0.89
C LEU A 696 -6.08 37.86 0.20
N VAL A 697 -4.92 38.40 -0.17
CA VAL A 697 -3.95 38.97 0.78
C VAL A 697 -4.55 40.19 1.51
N ASP A 698 -5.29 41.05 0.81
CA ASP A 698 -5.97 42.23 1.38
C ASP A 698 -7.09 41.79 2.35
N GLN A 699 -7.86 40.73 2.03
CA GLN A 699 -8.82 40.14 2.97
C GLN A 699 -8.12 39.64 4.24
N TRP A 700 -7.02 38.92 4.11
CA TRP A 700 -6.26 38.44 5.27
C TRP A 700 -5.70 39.60 6.11
N ARG A 701 -5.14 40.63 5.48
CA ARG A 701 -4.59 41.78 6.17
C ARG A 701 -5.67 42.56 6.95
N CYS A 702 -6.85 42.71 6.33
CA CYS A 702 -7.98 43.40 6.94
C CYS A 702 -8.57 42.58 8.13
N CYS A 703 -8.87 41.33 7.90
CA CYS A 703 -9.88 40.62 8.71
C CYS A 703 -9.34 39.31 9.32
N LYS A 704 -8.13 38.87 8.98
CA LYS A 704 -7.52 37.58 9.35
C LYS A 704 -8.36 36.37 8.96
N GLU A 705 -9.19 36.52 7.93
CA GLU A 705 -10.13 35.53 7.44
C GLU A 705 -10.17 35.54 5.91
N PHE A 706 -10.33 34.39 5.29
CA PHE A 706 -10.59 34.28 3.86
C PHE A 706 -12.06 33.97 3.63
N LYS A 707 -12.74 34.78 2.82
CA LYS A 707 -14.13 34.58 2.43
C LYS A 707 -14.25 34.47 0.92
N THR A 708 -14.89 33.43 0.46
CA THR A 708 -15.11 33.17 -0.97
C THR A 708 -16.52 32.63 -1.17
N ARG A 709 -17.29 33.31 -2.03
CA ARG A 709 -18.60 32.81 -2.48
C ARG A 709 -18.53 32.38 -3.94
N SER A 710 -19.36 31.45 -4.32
CA SER A 710 -19.39 30.86 -5.65
C SER A 710 -20.84 30.78 -6.17
N LEU A 711 -21.01 31.00 -7.47
CA LEU A 711 -22.25 30.69 -8.18
C LEU A 711 -22.46 29.19 -8.37
N GLU A 712 -21.43 28.36 -8.07
CA GLU A 712 -21.45 26.90 -8.16
C GLU A 712 -21.75 26.38 -9.58
N VAL A 713 -21.16 27.05 -10.59
CA VAL A 713 -21.20 26.64 -12.00
C VAL A 713 -19.80 26.51 -12.59
N GLN A 714 -19.60 25.56 -13.49
CA GLN A 714 -18.46 25.51 -14.38
C GLN A 714 -18.83 26.15 -15.71
N LEU A 715 -18.03 27.08 -16.16
CA LEU A 715 -18.24 27.84 -17.38
C LEU A 715 -17.25 27.43 -18.47
N SER A 716 -17.61 27.63 -19.71
CA SER A 716 -16.74 27.51 -20.87
C SER A 716 -16.88 28.74 -21.75
N ALA A 717 -15.75 29.23 -22.28
CA ALA A 717 -15.76 30.33 -23.24
C ALA A 717 -16.06 29.82 -24.62
N LEU A 718 -17.02 30.44 -25.31
CA LEU A 718 -17.37 30.22 -26.72
C LEU A 718 -17.08 31.47 -27.56
N SER A 719 -16.68 31.28 -28.81
CA SER A 719 -16.64 32.38 -29.76
C SER A 719 -18.08 32.91 -29.97
N ILE A 720 -18.20 34.19 -30.32
CA ILE A 720 -19.52 34.80 -30.66
C ILE A 720 -20.22 33.99 -31.74
N SER A 721 -19.51 33.48 -32.74
CA SER A 721 -20.07 32.64 -33.79
C SER A 721 -20.69 31.33 -33.24
N GLN A 722 -20.02 30.68 -32.30
CA GLN A 722 -20.58 29.48 -31.63
C GLN A 722 -21.79 29.84 -30.77
N ALA A 723 -21.72 30.96 -30.02
CA ALA A 723 -22.82 31.43 -29.19
C ALA A 723 -24.08 31.78 -30.00
N ARG A 724 -23.92 32.35 -31.21
CA ARG A 724 -25.04 32.58 -32.14
C ARG A 724 -25.74 31.29 -32.57
N LYS A 725 -24.99 30.20 -32.75
CA LYS A 725 -25.57 28.88 -33.06
C LYS A 725 -26.38 28.32 -31.90
N LEU A 726 -26.08 28.77 -30.66
CA LEU A 726 -26.81 28.43 -29.45
C LEU A 726 -27.93 29.43 -29.10
N GLY A 727 -28.18 30.41 -29.99
CA GLY A 727 -29.31 31.34 -29.84
C GLY A 727 -28.94 32.71 -29.26
N LEU A 728 -27.70 33.15 -29.40
CA LEU A 728 -27.34 34.53 -29.07
C LEU A 728 -27.99 35.47 -30.07
N SER A 729 -28.80 36.45 -29.62
CA SER A 729 -29.48 37.43 -30.45
C SER A 729 -28.50 38.45 -31.07
N ASP A 730 -28.93 39.09 -32.16
CA ASP A 730 -28.10 40.11 -32.84
C ASP A 730 -27.83 41.32 -31.94
N ALA A 731 -28.77 41.75 -31.12
CA ALA A 731 -28.57 42.82 -30.15
C ALA A 731 -27.46 42.47 -29.10
N TRP A 732 -27.42 41.27 -28.59
CA TRP A 732 -26.36 40.83 -27.69
C TRP A 732 -25.04 40.58 -28.41
N THR A 733 -25.09 40.11 -29.66
CA THR A 733 -23.93 39.96 -30.52
C THR A 733 -23.22 41.29 -30.70
N GLU A 734 -23.97 42.37 -30.99
CA GLU A 734 -23.46 43.72 -31.16
C GLU A 734 -22.80 44.24 -29.85
N ARG A 735 -23.46 44.02 -28.71
CA ARG A 735 -22.90 44.41 -27.38
C ARG A 735 -21.58 43.70 -27.06
N PHE A 736 -21.46 42.39 -27.35
CA PHE A 736 -20.21 41.64 -27.14
C PHE A 736 -19.13 42.02 -28.15
N GLN A 737 -19.45 42.37 -29.37
CA GLN A 737 -18.49 42.83 -30.38
C GLN A 737 -17.87 44.19 -30.06
N HIS A 738 -18.63 45.10 -29.47
CA HIS A 738 -18.18 46.45 -29.08
C HIS A 738 -17.59 46.50 -27.68
N SER A 739 -17.65 45.40 -26.91
CA SER A 739 -17.01 45.38 -25.59
C SER A 739 -15.48 45.31 -25.69
N LYS A 740 -14.78 45.91 -24.72
CA LYS A 740 -13.34 45.78 -24.61
C LYS A 740 -12.98 44.39 -24.13
N GLY A 741 -11.87 43.81 -24.58
CA GLY A 741 -11.35 42.50 -24.19
C GLY A 741 -11.63 41.40 -25.19
N LYS A 742 -11.71 40.13 -24.67
CA LYS A 742 -11.92 38.94 -25.50
C LYS A 742 -13.32 38.89 -26.10
N ARG A 743 -13.44 38.64 -27.43
CA ARG A 743 -14.73 38.46 -28.14
C ARG A 743 -15.30 37.06 -27.89
N GLN A 744 -15.80 36.85 -26.71
CA GLN A 744 -16.31 35.55 -26.24
C GLN A 744 -17.59 35.70 -25.41
N VAL A 745 -18.35 34.63 -25.31
CA VAL A 745 -19.54 34.51 -24.44
C VAL A 745 -19.35 33.29 -23.55
N LEU A 746 -19.61 33.41 -22.26
CA LEU A 746 -19.53 32.29 -21.35
C LEU A 746 -20.80 31.43 -21.44
N VAL A 747 -20.65 30.13 -21.46
CA VAL A 747 -21.73 29.15 -21.43
C VAL A 747 -21.62 28.28 -20.18
N ILE A 748 -22.72 27.99 -19.54
CA ILE A 748 -22.75 27.07 -18.42
C ILE A 748 -22.51 25.65 -18.96
N SER A 749 -21.39 25.05 -18.55
CA SER A 749 -21.02 23.68 -18.95
C SER A 749 -21.37 22.63 -17.89
N ARG A 750 -21.43 23.03 -16.61
CA ARG A 750 -21.83 22.18 -15.47
C ARG A 750 -22.34 23.01 -14.31
N ARG A 751 -23.14 22.38 -13.47
CA ARG A 751 -23.62 22.92 -12.20
C ARG A 751 -23.22 21.98 -11.06
N VAL A 752 -22.92 22.54 -9.90
CA VAL A 752 -22.62 21.73 -8.71
C VAL A 752 -23.92 21.18 -8.13
N ALA A 753 -24.01 19.87 -7.97
CA ALA A 753 -25.21 19.23 -7.44
C ALA A 753 -25.48 19.70 -6.00
N GLY A 754 -26.75 19.98 -5.68
CA GLY A 754 -27.20 20.51 -4.40
C GLY A 754 -27.10 22.04 -4.28
N SER A 755 -26.65 22.75 -5.32
CA SER A 755 -26.62 24.23 -5.34
C SER A 755 -27.93 24.83 -5.84
N ASP A 756 -28.16 26.13 -5.54
CA ASP A 756 -29.29 26.87 -6.11
C ASP A 756 -29.22 27.00 -7.63
N ALA A 757 -27.99 27.10 -8.15
CA ALA A 757 -27.71 27.09 -9.58
C ALA A 757 -28.21 25.80 -10.28
N GLU A 758 -28.14 24.64 -9.62
CA GLU A 758 -28.63 23.37 -10.16
C GLU A 758 -30.12 23.43 -10.46
N ASN A 759 -30.92 24.12 -9.61
CA ASN A 759 -32.35 24.17 -9.74
C ASN A 759 -32.81 25.22 -10.77
N LYS A 760 -32.03 26.29 -10.98
CA LYS A 760 -32.43 27.48 -11.71
C LYS A 760 -31.76 27.62 -13.08
N LEU A 761 -30.50 27.30 -13.18
CA LEU A 761 -29.72 27.38 -14.41
C LEU A 761 -29.67 26.02 -15.12
N ARG A 762 -29.27 26.05 -16.41
CA ARG A 762 -29.12 24.84 -17.22
C ARG A 762 -27.79 24.82 -17.98
N GLU A 763 -27.28 23.64 -18.26
CA GLU A 763 -26.18 23.49 -19.22
C GLU A 763 -26.59 24.00 -20.59
N GLY A 764 -25.72 24.78 -21.23
CA GLY A 764 -26.02 25.45 -22.48
C GLY A 764 -26.60 26.86 -22.34
N ASP A 765 -26.97 27.33 -21.14
CA ASP A 765 -27.32 28.73 -20.93
C ASP A 765 -26.11 29.62 -21.23
N LEU A 766 -26.27 30.60 -22.11
CA LEU A 766 -25.29 31.65 -22.39
C LEU A 766 -25.43 32.74 -21.34
N MET A 767 -24.39 33.02 -20.58
CA MET A 767 -24.35 34.10 -19.59
C MET A 767 -24.17 35.45 -20.31
N LEU A 768 -25.14 36.32 -20.19
CA LEU A 768 -25.14 37.61 -20.87
C LEU A 768 -24.77 38.77 -19.93
N ALA A 769 -25.41 38.82 -18.78
CA ALA A 769 -25.19 39.87 -17.78
C ALA A 769 -25.43 39.35 -16.37
N ILE A 770 -24.81 39.98 -15.37
CA ILE A 770 -25.10 39.80 -13.94
C ILE A 770 -25.38 41.18 -13.36
N ASP A 771 -26.51 41.36 -12.66
CA ASP A 771 -26.96 42.63 -12.12
C ASP A 771 -26.94 43.76 -13.19
N GLY A 772 -27.29 43.41 -14.44
CA GLY A 772 -27.29 44.32 -15.58
C GLY A 772 -25.92 44.62 -16.21
N GLN A 773 -24.82 44.20 -15.60
CA GLN A 773 -23.46 44.33 -16.13
C GLN A 773 -23.10 43.20 -17.08
N LEU A 774 -22.52 43.53 -18.26
CA LEU A 774 -22.10 42.55 -19.26
C LEU A 774 -21.04 41.59 -18.70
N VAL A 775 -21.24 40.31 -18.85
CA VAL A 775 -20.26 39.27 -18.45
C VAL A 775 -19.33 38.95 -19.62
N ARG A 776 -18.05 39.27 -19.51
CA ARG A 776 -17.03 39.13 -20.57
C ARG A 776 -16.04 37.98 -20.32
N ASN A 777 -15.77 37.68 -19.05
CA ASN A 777 -14.77 36.70 -18.64
C ASN A 777 -15.17 36.07 -17.30
N TYR A 778 -14.41 35.06 -16.86
CA TYR A 778 -14.66 34.37 -15.60
C TYR A 778 -14.57 35.27 -14.38
N ARG A 779 -13.66 36.25 -14.42
CA ARG A 779 -13.42 37.18 -13.33
C ARG A 779 -14.63 38.11 -13.06
N ASP A 780 -15.35 38.51 -14.11
CA ASP A 780 -16.59 39.28 -13.95
C ASP A 780 -17.63 38.48 -13.14
N VAL A 781 -17.73 37.14 -13.41
CA VAL A 781 -18.66 36.25 -12.67
C VAL A 781 -18.21 36.06 -11.23
N GLU A 782 -16.92 35.82 -11.00
CA GLU A 782 -16.35 35.59 -9.68
C GLU A 782 -16.52 36.80 -8.75
N LYS A 783 -16.21 38.01 -9.26
CA LYS A 783 -16.42 39.25 -8.50
C LYS A 783 -17.90 39.47 -8.16
N ALA A 784 -18.78 39.25 -9.11
CA ALA A 784 -20.21 39.38 -8.87
C ALA A 784 -20.71 38.35 -7.83
N ALA A 785 -20.19 37.13 -7.88
CA ALA A 785 -20.59 36.05 -6.99
C ALA A 785 -20.26 36.26 -5.50
N GLN A 786 -19.50 37.29 -5.14
CA GLN A 786 -19.23 37.63 -3.74
C GLN A 786 -20.48 38.19 -3.02
N LYS A 787 -21.57 38.54 -3.73
CA LYS A 787 -22.87 38.89 -3.17
C LYS A 787 -23.67 37.59 -2.89
N GLU A 788 -24.61 37.64 -1.94
CA GLU A 788 -25.47 36.49 -1.57
C GLU A 788 -26.48 36.11 -2.65
N ARG A 789 -26.99 37.09 -3.39
CA ARG A 789 -28.00 36.88 -4.43
C ARG A 789 -27.64 37.70 -5.67
N LEU A 790 -27.81 37.10 -6.84
CA LEU A 790 -27.49 37.69 -8.13
C LEU A 790 -28.74 37.64 -9.04
N MET A 791 -28.91 38.67 -9.87
CA MET A 791 -29.82 38.61 -11.00
C MET A 791 -28.98 38.28 -12.25
N ILE A 792 -29.17 37.08 -12.78
CA ILE A 792 -28.41 36.58 -13.93
C ILE A 792 -29.28 36.62 -15.17
N THR A 793 -28.85 37.39 -16.19
CA THR A 793 -29.45 37.38 -17.52
C THR A 793 -28.79 36.30 -18.36
N VAL A 794 -29.55 35.32 -18.82
CA VAL A 794 -29.07 34.26 -19.72
C VAL A 794 -29.86 34.21 -21.04
N SER A 795 -29.21 33.67 -22.10
CA SER A 795 -29.94 33.19 -23.27
C SER A 795 -30.10 31.68 -23.20
N ARG A 796 -31.32 31.21 -23.11
CA ARG A 796 -31.69 29.79 -23.06
C ARG A 796 -32.48 29.45 -24.31
N LEU A 797 -31.88 28.68 -25.22
CA LEU A 797 -32.50 28.31 -26.51
C LEU A 797 -33.03 29.54 -27.31
N GLY A 798 -32.25 30.62 -27.29
CA GLY A 798 -32.58 31.88 -28.01
C GLY A 798 -33.53 32.81 -27.22
N LYS A 799 -34.04 32.42 -26.04
CA LYS A 799 -34.88 33.28 -25.23
C LYS A 799 -34.06 33.88 -24.09
N GLN A 800 -34.18 35.21 -23.92
CA GLN A 800 -33.57 35.88 -22.79
C GLN A 800 -34.41 35.62 -21.54
N LEU A 801 -33.75 35.31 -20.44
CA LEU A 801 -34.35 35.07 -19.12
C LEU A 801 -33.51 35.81 -18.06
N ASP A 802 -34.22 36.46 -17.12
CA ASP A 802 -33.61 37.04 -15.93
C ASP A 802 -33.94 36.15 -14.74
N ILE A 803 -32.91 35.61 -14.09
CA ILE A 803 -33.02 34.55 -13.08
C ILE A 803 -32.31 35.00 -11.83
N HIS A 804 -33.03 35.00 -10.67
CA HIS A 804 -32.38 35.19 -9.38
C HIS A 804 -31.77 33.89 -8.88
N VAL A 805 -30.45 33.93 -8.61
CA VAL A 805 -29.69 32.78 -8.12
C VAL A 805 -28.95 33.19 -6.85
N ASP A 806 -29.05 32.34 -5.83
CA ASP A 806 -28.31 32.50 -4.58
C ASP A 806 -26.91 31.89 -4.71
N THR A 807 -25.90 32.61 -4.30
CA THR A 807 -24.52 32.14 -4.24
C THR A 807 -24.29 31.35 -2.96
N ARG A 808 -23.28 30.50 -2.96
CA ARG A 808 -22.90 29.71 -1.79
C ARG A 808 -21.57 30.20 -1.22
N ASP A 809 -21.50 30.34 0.12
CA ASP A 809 -20.21 30.46 0.78
C ASP A 809 -19.46 29.11 0.70
N VAL A 810 -18.26 29.14 0.11
CA VAL A 810 -17.45 27.94 -0.11
C VAL A 810 -16.13 28.00 0.67
N SER A 811 -15.94 28.97 1.54
CA SER A 811 -14.68 29.23 2.28
C SER A 811 -14.25 28.06 3.16
N SER A 812 -15.22 27.30 3.72
CA SER A 812 -14.99 26.22 4.67
C SER A 812 -15.20 24.81 4.09
N LEU A 813 -15.24 24.66 2.77
CA LEU A 813 -15.51 23.37 2.11
C LEU A 813 -14.28 22.43 2.05
N ASN A 814 -13.39 22.50 3.04
CA ASN A 814 -12.26 21.60 3.16
C ASN A 814 -12.57 20.45 4.09
N THR A 815 -11.90 19.31 3.89
CA THR A 815 -11.97 18.18 4.83
C THR A 815 -11.30 18.61 6.14
N ASP A 816 -12.06 18.59 7.23
CA ASP A 816 -11.62 18.97 8.59
C ASP A 816 -11.83 17.83 9.62
N LYS A 817 -12.42 16.73 9.18
CA LYS A 817 -12.70 15.55 9.99
C LYS A 817 -12.64 14.28 9.15
N ILE A 818 -11.95 13.29 9.65
CA ILE A 818 -11.89 11.94 9.07
C ILE A 818 -12.05 10.89 10.16
N LEU A 819 -12.58 9.74 9.79
CA LEU A 819 -12.77 8.59 10.66
C LEU A 819 -12.14 7.35 10.00
N LEU A 820 -11.26 6.65 10.74
CA LEU A 820 -10.85 5.30 10.38
C LEU A 820 -11.84 4.33 11.04
N TRP A 821 -12.41 3.42 10.24
CA TRP A 821 -13.32 2.38 10.68
C TRP A 821 -13.13 1.11 9.84
N ALA A 822 -12.96 -0.03 10.52
CA ALA A 822 -12.77 -1.34 9.87
C ALA A 822 -11.68 -1.35 8.76
N GLY A 823 -10.72 -0.42 8.85
CA GLY A 823 -9.68 -0.21 7.85
C GLY A 823 -10.12 0.55 6.59
N ALA A 824 -11.24 1.24 6.64
CA ALA A 824 -11.63 2.27 5.68
C ALA A 824 -11.38 3.66 6.25
N LEU A 825 -11.01 4.60 5.39
CA LEU A 825 -10.93 6.02 5.70
C LEU A 825 -12.20 6.71 5.21
N ILE A 826 -12.93 7.30 6.15
CA ILE A 826 -14.26 7.89 5.95
C ILE A 826 -14.14 9.40 6.10
N GLN A 827 -14.75 10.15 5.19
CA GLN A 827 -14.83 11.62 5.21
C GLN A 827 -16.20 12.11 4.71
N VAL A 828 -16.43 13.42 4.81
CA VAL A 828 -17.58 14.07 4.17
C VAL A 828 -17.37 14.02 2.64
N PRO A 829 -18.44 13.80 1.83
CA PRO A 829 -18.34 13.89 0.38
C PRO A 829 -17.84 15.30 -0.04
N HIS A 830 -16.72 15.36 -0.71
CA HIS A 830 -16.07 16.61 -1.11
C HIS A 830 -16.74 17.24 -2.35
N ARG A 831 -16.56 18.56 -2.53
CA ARG A 831 -17.22 19.37 -3.57
C ARG A 831 -17.02 18.82 -5.00
N GLU A 832 -15.86 18.23 -5.27
CA GLU A 832 -15.52 17.71 -6.59
C GLU A 832 -16.43 16.54 -7.04
N LEU A 833 -16.97 15.78 -6.08
CA LEU A 833 -17.97 14.76 -6.37
C LEU A 833 -19.24 15.39 -6.96
N ALA A 834 -19.72 16.46 -6.36
CA ALA A 834 -20.92 17.19 -6.81
C ALA A 834 -20.69 17.90 -8.16
N LEU A 835 -19.52 18.51 -8.36
CA LEU A 835 -19.18 19.22 -9.60
C LEU A 835 -18.93 18.27 -10.77
N GLN A 836 -18.12 17.24 -10.55
CA GLN A 836 -17.62 16.39 -11.65
C GLN A 836 -18.56 15.24 -12.00
N ARG A 837 -19.37 14.78 -11.03
CA ARG A 837 -20.29 13.64 -11.20
C ARG A 837 -21.77 14.02 -11.10
N GLY A 838 -22.11 15.26 -10.72
CA GLY A 838 -23.48 15.68 -10.54
C GLY A 838 -24.19 14.96 -9.38
N LEU A 839 -23.42 14.50 -8.39
CA LEU A 839 -23.94 13.73 -7.25
C LEU A 839 -24.12 14.65 -6.05
N LYS A 840 -25.35 14.73 -5.52
CA LYS A 840 -25.60 15.47 -4.28
C LYS A 840 -24.72 14.90 -3.15
N PRO A 841 -24.12 15.74 -2.31
CA PRO A 841 -23.40 15.29 -1.12
C PRO A 841 -24.40 14.62 -0.16
N GLN A 842 -24.32 13.29 -0.08
CA GLN A 842 -25.23 12.46 0.72
C GLN A 842 -24.41 11.35 1.35
N GLY A 843 -24.65 11.09 2.64
CA GLY A 843 -23.96 10.07 3.39
C GLY A 843 -22.50 10.45 3.70
N VAL A 844 -21.66 9.45 3.92
CA VAL A 844 -20.23 9.62 4.14
C VAL A 844 -19.45 8.95 3.01
N TYR A 845 -18.31 9.53 2.65
CA TYR A 845 -17.49 9.10 1.51
C TYR A 845 -16.31 8.25 1.95
N VAL A 846 -16.09 7.13 1.28
CA VAL A 846 -14.93 6.27 1.48
C VAL A 846 -13.79 6.80 0.60
N SER A 847 -12.80 7.44 1.21
CA SER A 847 -11.65 8.00 0.48
C SER A 847 -10.56 6.96 0.23
N TYR A 848 -10.35 6.03 1.16
CA TYR A 848 -9.33 5.00 1.05
C TYR A 848 -9.72 3.73 1.80
N VAL A 849 -9.20 2.57 1.38
CA VAL A 849 -9.38 1.30 2.07
C VAL A 849 -8.04 0.58 2.17
N PHE A 850 -7.64 0.24 3.38
CA PHE A 850 -6.40 -0.50 3.63
C PHE A 850 -6.54 -1.96 3.21
N HIS A 851 -5.59 -2.45 2.41
CA HIS A 851 -5.55 -3.85 2.04
C HIS A 851 -5.39 -4.77 3.25
N GLY A 852 -6.06 -5.92 3.24
CA GLY A 852 -6.07 -6.86 4.36
C GLY A 852 -6.93 -6.41 5.54
N SER A 853 -7.82 -5.44 5.33
CA SER A 853 -8.79 -4.98 6.31
C SER A 853 -10.16 -5.64 6.11
N PRO A 854 -11.04 -5.60 7.14
CA PRO A 854 -12.43 -6.05 7.02
C PRO A 854 -13.18 -5.32 5.91
N ALA A 855 -13.00 -4.01 5.78
CA ALA A 855 -13.60 -3.21 4.71
C ALA A 855 -13.17 -3.71 3.32
N ASN A 856 -11.85 -3.93 3.11
CA ASN A 856 -11.33 -4.46 1.85
C ASN A 856 -11.90 -5.85 1.53
N ARG A 857 -11.93 -6.74 2.52
CA ARG A 857 -12.47 -8.10 2.39
C ARG A 857 -13.95 -8.12 2.01
N SER A 858 -14.74 -7.19 2.55
CA SER A 858 -16.19 -7.08 2.30
C SER A 858 -16.52 -6.48 0.94
N GLY A 859 -15.54 -5.98 0.19
CA GLY A 859 -15.76 -5.29 -1.07
C GLY A 859 -16.03 -3.79 -0.93
N LEU A 860 -15.91 -3.22 0.27
CA LEU A 860 -15.91 -1.77 0.43
C LEU A 860 -14.67 -1.21 -0.27
N SER A 861 -14.85 -0.20 -1.07
CA SER A 861 -13.77 0.41 -1.87
C SER A 861 -13.83 1.93 -1.84
N ALA A 862 -12.73 2.57 -2.17
CA ALA A 862 -12.72 4.02 -2.37
C ALA A 862 -13.77 4.45 -3.42
N MET A 863 -14.26 5.67 -3.32
CA MET A 863 -15.29 6.30 -4.15
C MET A 863 -16.73 5.84 -3.86
N LEU A 864 -16.96 4.94 -2.93
CA LEU A 864 -18.30 4.61 -2.46
C LEU A 864 -18.79 5.64 -1.42
N ARG A 865 -20.09 5.87 -1.38
CA ARG A 865 -20.75 6.66 -0.34
C ARG A 865 -21.60 5.73 0.52
N ILE A 866 -21.36 5.73 1.83
CA ILE A 866 -22.19 4.98 2.79
C ILE A 866 -23.38 5.86 3.16
N VAL A 867 -24.59 5.37 2.94
CA VAL A 867 -25.83 6.11 3.16
C VAL A 867 -26.73 5.50 4.24
N GLU A 868 -26.45 4.26 4.65
CA GLU A 868 -27.25 3.55 5.65
C GLU A 868 -26.40 2.47 6.35
N ILE A 869 -26.60 2.28 7.65
CA ILE A 869 -26.03 1.18 8.45
C ILE A 869 -27.18 0.47 9.16
N ASN A 870 -27.33 -0.84 8.94
CA ASN A 870 -28.36 -1.70 9.54
C ASN A 870 -29.78 -1.10 9.43
N GLY A 871 -30.11 -0.48 8.29
CA GLY A 871 -31.41 0.14 8.02
C GLY A 871 -31.52 1.61 8.49
N GLU A 872 -30.55 2.11 9.25
CA GLU A 872 -30.56 3.50 9.74
C GLU A 872 -29.79 4.42 8.80
N LYS A 873 -30.40 5.54 8.40
CA LYS A 873 -29.78 6.51 7.49
C LYS A 873 -28.55 7.16 8.11
N VAL A 874 -27.55 7.38 7.29
CA VAL A 874 -26.31 8.09 7.63
C VAL A 874 -26.24 9.36 6.78
N GLU A 875 -26.17 10.52 7.42
CA GLU A 875 -26.07 11.83 6.74
C GLU A 875 -24.73 12.53 7.03
N THR A 876 -24.12 12.29 8.19
CA THR A 876 -22.89 12.94 8.63
C THR A 876 -21.91 11.92 9.21
N ILE A 877 -20.64 12.31 9.40
CA ILE A 877 -19.63 11.47 10.08
C ILE A 877 -20.04 11.18 11.52
N ASP A 878 -20.61 12.15 12.23
CA ASP A 878 -21.08 11.97 13.61
C ASP A 878 -22.26 11.00 13.68
N HIS A 879 -23.17 11.08 12.71
CA HIS A 879 -24.25 10.10 12.56
C HIS A 879 -23.68 8.70 12.31
N PHE A 880 -22.72 8.59 11.38
CA PHE A 880 -22.04 7.33 11.08
C PHE A 880 -21.37 6.76 12.33
N LYS A 881 -20.59 7.60 13.04
CA LYS A 881 -19.92 7.19 14.28
C LYS A 881 -20.90 6.73 15.35
N GLY A 882 -21.99 7.48 15.58
CA GLY A 882 -23.02 7.11 16.55
C GLY A 882 -23.71 5.78 16.20
N GLN A 883 -23.74 5.36 14.93
CA GLN A 883 -24.27 4.06 14.54
C GLN A 883 -23.25 2.94 14.82
N ILE A 884 -21.98 3.10 14.40
CA ILE A 884 -20.97 2.05 14.60
C ILE A 884 -20.65 1.81 16.09
N ASP A 885 -20.69 2.83 16.94
CA ASP A 885 -20.44 2.73 18.38
C ASP A 885 -21.44 1.82 19.14
N LYS A 886 -22.57 1.48 18.52
CA LYS A 886 -23.58 0.56 19.09
C LYS A 886 -23.16 -0.91 18.99
N TYR A 887 -22.16 -1.25 18.17
CA TYR A 887 -21.77 -2.62 17.84
C TYR A 887 -20.45 -2.99 18.49
N LYS A 888 -20.33 -4.26 18.83
CA LYS A 888 -19.15 -4.83 19.48
C LYS A 888 -18.10 -5.31 18.45
N ASN A 889 -16.91 -5.64 18.96
CA ASN A 889 -15.93 -6.34 18.17
C ASN A 889 -16.51 -7.67 17.65
N ASP A 890 -16.18 -8.02 16.41
CA ASP A 890 -16.66 -9.19 15.66
C ASP A 890 -18.13 -9.18 15.20
N ASP A 891 -18.92 -8.14 15.53
CA ASP A 891 -20.26 -7.99 14.96
C ASP A 891 -20.20 -7.67 13.45
N PHE A 892 -21.23 -8.10 12.72
CA PHE A 892 -21.43 -7.74 11.31
C PHE A 892 -22.37 -6.56 11.18
N LEU A 893 -21.95 -5.55 10.41
CA LEU A 893 -22.77 -4.39 10.06
C LEU A 893 -23.18 -4.49 8.59
N GLN A 894 -24.47 -4.33 8.32
CA GLN A 894 -24.97 -4.17 6.96
C GLN A 894 -24.80 -2.70 6.54
N VAL A 895 -24.08 -2.47 5.47
CA VAL A 895 -23.72 -1.13 4.98
C VAL A 895 -24.29 -0.96 3.59
N LYS A 896 -25.24 -0.03 3.42
CA LYS A 896 -25.76 0.35 2.12
C LYS A 896 -24.87 1.42 1.51
N VAL A 897 -24.37 1.15 0.31
CA VAL A 897 -23.44 2.03 -0.39
C VAL A 897 -24.00 2.46 -1.75
N LEU A 898 -23.60 3.65 -2.18
CA LEU A 898 -23.83 4.19 -3.52
C LEU A 898 -22.51 4.36 -4.24
N ASP A 899 -22.41 3.89 -5.48
CA ASP A 899 -21.27 4.14 -6.33
C ASP A 899 -21.35 5.52 -7.05
N LEU A 900 -20.38 5.81 -7.94
CA LEU A 900 -20.36 7.06 -8.72
C LEU A 900 -21.49 7.17 -9.76
N LEU A 901 -22.24 6.11 -10.02
CA LEU A 901 -23.44 6.08 -10.87
C LEU A 901 -24.73 6.03 -10.05
N SER A 902 -24.63 6.21 -8.72
CA SER A 902 -25.74 6.08 -7.75
C SER A 902 -26.38 4.69 -7.73
N ARG A 903 -25.66 3.63 -8.13
CA ARG A 903 -26.15 2.27 -7.99
C ARG A 903 -25.99 1.83 -6.56
N GLU A 904 -27.05 1.27 -6.01
CA GLU A 904 -27.10 0.79 -4.64
C GLU A 904 -26.49 -0.63 -4.54
N SER A 905 -25.75 -0.86 -3.46
CA SER A 905 -25.30 -2.19 -3.06
C SER A 905 -25.35 -2.31 -1.55
N LEU A 906 -25.64 -3.51 -1.06
CA LEU A 906 -25.61 -3.85 0.36
C LEU A 906 -24.38 -4.71 0.64
N ILE A 907 -23.53 -4.27 1.56
CA ILE A 907 -22.26 -4.92 1.93
C ILE A 907 -22.34 -5.29 3.41
N SER A 908 -21.83 -6.46 3.78
CA SER A 908 -21.68 -6.87 5.17
C SER A 908 -20.22 -6.71 5.60
N VAL A 909 -19.95 -5.83 6.56
CA VAL A 909 -18.62 -5.54 7.07
C VAL A 909 -18.48 -6.04 8.50
N LYS A 910 -17.45 -6.84 8.79
CA LYS A 910 -17.15 -7.32 10.14
C LYS A 910 -16.36 -6.24 10.90
N ASN A 911 -16.80 -5.91 12.10
CA ASN A 911 -16.16 -4.91 12.96
C ASN A 911 -14.99 -5.53 13.75
N ILE A 912 -13.77 -5.57 13.19
CA ILE A 912 -12.58 -6.11 13.84
C ILE A 912 -11.72 -4.99 14.42
N GLN A 913 -11.96 -4.63 15.67
CA GLN A 913 -11.28 -3.51 16.32
C GLN A 913 -9.85 -3.86 16.80
N TYR A 914 -9.54 -5.13 17.04
CA TYR A 914 -8.23 -5.55 17.56
C TYR A 914 -7.05 -5.08 16.67
N TYR A 915 -7.16 -5.24 15.35
CA TYR A 915 -6.14 -4.79 14.39
C TYR A 915 -6.50 -3.49 13.68
N TRP A 916 -7.77 -3.11 13.69
CA TRP A 916 -8.34 -1.96 12.99
C TRP A 916 -9.23 -1.14 13.93
N PRO A 917 -8.64 -0.56 15.00
CA PRO A 917 -9.41 0.26 15.94
C PRO A 917 -9.97 1.49 15.26
N ASP A 918 -11.14 1.91 15.70
CA ASP A 918 -11.75 3.15 15.25
C ASP A 918 -10.92 4.33 15.74
N ARG A 919 -10.71 5.29 14.85
CA ARG A 919 -9.92 6.49 15.16
C ARG A 919 -10.49 7.69 14.46
N GLU A 920 -10.77 8.72 15.21
CA GLU A 920 -11.23 10.01 14.73
C GLU A 920 -10.08 11.01 14.69
N ILE A 921 -9.94 11.72 13.59
CA ILE A 921 -8.92 12.73 13.38
C ILE A 921 -9.65 13.98 12.90
N TYR A 922 -9.47 15.10 13.59
CA TYR A 922 -10.20 16.34 13.37
C TYR A 922 -9.30 17.57 13.52
N ARG A 923 -9.74 18.67 12.92
CA ARG A 923 -9.00 19.93 12.86
C ARG A 923 -9.64 20.97 13.76
N ILE A 924 -8.88 21.57 14.69
CA ILE A 924 -9.28 22.69 15.55
C ILE A 924 -8.19 23.77 15.46
N ASN A 925 -8.59 25.00 15.25
CA ASN A 925 -7.66 26.16 15.17
C ASN A 925 -6.49 25.92 14.19
N ASN A 926 -6.80 25.35 13.03
CA ASN A 926 -5.83 24.98 11.99
C ASN A 926 -4.81 23.91 12.41
N GLU A 927 -5.06 23.19 13.51
CA GLU A 927 -4.24 22.06 13.97
C GLU A 927 -5.05 20.76 13.95
N TRP A 928 -4.45 19.71 13.39
CA TRP A 928 -5.02 18.38 13.39
C TRP A 928 -4.73 17.66 14.70
N GLN A 929 -5.76 17.05 15.26
CA GLN A 929 -5.74 16.29 16.51
C GLN A 929 -6.38 14.92 16.28
N SER A 930 -6.05 13.97 17.14
CA SER A 930 -6.59 12.61 17.10
C SER A 930 -7.26 12.26 18.41
N SER A 931 -8.45 11.67 18.35
CA SER A 931 -9.09 11.05 19.51
C SER A 931 -8.43 9.69 19.73
N ASP A 932 -7.43 9.60 20.60
CA ASP A 932 -6.84 8.33 20.99
C ASP A 932 -7.73 7.63 22.05
N LYS A 933 -8.80 7.00 21.60
CA LYS A 933 -9.36 5.86 22.35
C LYS A 933 -8.65 4.60 21.85
N PHE A 934 -7.39 4.45 22.25
CA PHE A 934 -6.75 3.13 22.16
C PHE A 934 -7.38 2.26 23.26
N ILE A 935 -8.31 1.40 22.86
CA ILE A 935 -8.65 0.24 23.69
C ILE A 935 -7.37 -0.58 23.75
N GLU A 936 -6.74 -0.63 24.92
CA GLU A 936 -5.62 -1.53 25.13
C GLU A 936 -6.09 -2.95 24.81
N PRO A 937 -5.44 -3.65 23.86
CA PRO A 937 -5.76 -5.04 23.63
C PRO A 937 -5.31 -5.82 24.86
N GLY A 938 -6.22 -6.18 25.74
CA GLY A 938 -5.91 -7.07 26.87
C GLY A 938 -6.39 -6.67 28.25
N VAL A 939 -7.02 -5.52 28.42
CA VAL A 939 -7.78 -5.22 29.65
C VAL A 939 -9.26 -5.46 29.37
N LYS A 940 -9.86 -6.40 30.13
CA LYS A 940 -11.28 -6.79 30.05
C LYS A 940 -12.22 -5.62 30.11
#